data_7b92fc480be2c8405a8a082ffb21eb46
#
_entry.id   7b92fc480be2c8405a8a082ffb21eb46
#
_cell.length_a   1.000
_cell.length_b   1.000
_cell.length_c   1.000
_cell.angle_alpha   90.00
_cell.angle_beta   90.00
_cell.angle_gamma   90.00
#
_symmetry.space_group_name_H-M   'P 1'
#
loop_
_entity.id
_entity.type
_entity.pdbx_description
1 polymer ?
#
loop_
_entity_poly.entity_id
_entity_poly.type
_entity_poly.pdbx_seq_one_letter_code
_entity_poly.pdbx_strand_id
1 'polypeptide(L)'
;MIEFYTHRIFHHMGIGNDPCFMFSALFLCWFSFITNHLSLGAVDTISATQSLSGDQTIVSAGGTFEMGFYKPGKSSNYYISMWYYEVSPKTIVWVANRDIPISNKYSSVLKILDGNLVLLNESQIIIWSTNHKSTTTTSSNFVAAVLGDDGNLVLRDGSNSNSTKPIWQSFDHPTHSWLPGSKFAYDKRTKTHQVLTSWKNSEDPSPGLFSLNLDATSIQFLLLWNGSEQYWTGGPWNGQFFSLVPEMRGDYMYNFSYHDNENESYFIYTPYNSSFISGFIMDVSGQVKVVTWLRGTKERNVLWTLPVQQCEVYAFCGAFGTCNENTLPFCNCPNGFNPTSSNDWNSMSYSGGCMRRTELVCRNNEKKDTFLEYPNMRLPKHPRSVAVGSAEECEFTCLSNCSCTAYAYDSDGCSIWIGDLFNMQELLENDDRGRTLYLRVAVSMYSSGKNKKGIIGVVLGSVSVVLVFSGLIFAVGKRRQVDEEQTTTVYGSLVAFRYKDVRRATKNFKEKMGGGGFGSVFKGKLPDSTTIAVKQLASVNQGEKQFRAEVSTLGTIQHVNLVRLHGFCSEGKKKLLVYEYMQNGSLDSHLFHKMESKVLDWKTRYQIALGTAKGLAYLHEECRDCIIHCDIKPENILLDVDFSPKVADFGLAKLLGREFSKVLTTMRGTTGYLAPEWILGVAITNKADVYSYGMMLFELISGRRNTYQSEATKYFPIWASSVVIEGGDVFSLLDSKLETHVDVEEVWRICKLACWCIQDDANHRPSMGDVVQVLQGILDVKPSPIPRLLQALVDDD
;
A
#
# COMPACT_ATOMS: atom_id res chain seq x y z
N MET A 1 -44.75 16.26 -2.40
CA MET A 1 -44.28 17.30 -3.36
C MET A 1 -44.59 16.95 -4.82
N ILE A 2 -44.91 15.71 -5.16
CA ILE A 2 -45.24 15.28 -6.53
C ILE A 2 -46.71 15.57 -6.83
N GLU A 3 -47.63 15.48 -5.87
CA GLU A 3 -49.05 15.79 -6.05
C GLU A 3 -49.37 17.29 -6.31
N PHE A 4 -48.51 18.21 -5.91
CA PHE A 4 -48.73 19.64 -6.10
C PHE A 4 -48.30 20.16 -7.49
N TYR A 5 -47.41 19.40 -8.20
CA TYR A 5 -46.98 19.78 -9.53
C TYR A 5 -47.87 19.25 -10.65
N THR A 6 -48.54 18.14 -10.46
CA THR A 6 -49.46 17.54 -11.46
C THR A 6 -50.74 18.36 -11.64
N HIS A 7 -51.27 18.99 -10.58
CA HIS A 7 -52.52 19.78 -10.68
C HIS A 7 -52.35 21.12 -11.45
N ARG A 8 -51.13 21.65 -11.59
CA ARG A 8 -50.90 22.93 -12.26
C ARG A 8 -50.63 22.80 -13.78
N ILE A 9 -50.26 21.64 -14.27
CA ILE A 9 -50.02 21.36 -15.69
C ILE A 9 -51.33 21.05 -16.40
N PHE A 10 -52.28 20.42 -15.74
CA PHE A 10 -53.59 20.03 -16.35
C PHE A 10 -54.54 21.20 -16.55
N HIS A 11 -54.39 22.28 -15.80
CA HIS A 11 -55.28 23.45 -15.93
C HIS A 11 -55.01 24.33 -17.17
N HIS A 12 -53.88 24.13 -17.86
CA HIS A 12 -53.50 24.92 -19.05
C HIS A 12 -53.79 24.21 -20.39
N MET A 13 -54.21 22.95 -20.43
CA MET A 13 -54.44 22.18 -21.65
C MET A 13 -55.91 21.94 -22.03
N GLY A 14 -56.86 22.45 -21.29
CA GLY A 14 -58.30 22.45 -21.71
C GLY A 14 -58.92 21.09 -22.03
N ILE A 15 -58.40 19.99 -21.44
CA ILE A 15 -58.87 18.61 -21.69
C ILE A 15 -59.87 18.26 -20.61
N GLY A 16 -61.11 18.00 -20.98
CA GLY A 16 -62.21 17.62 -20.10
C GLY A 16 -61.93 16.34 -19.31
N ASN A 17 -62.53 16.24 -18.13
CA ASN A 17 -62.44 15.11 -17.19
C ASN A 17 -63.16 13.85 -17.74
N ASP A 18 -62.56 13.20 -18.75
CA ASP A 18 -63.06 11.92 -19.25
C ASP A 18 -62.17 10.80 -18.65
N PRO A 19 -62.66 9.97 -17.72
CA PRO A 19 -61.89 8.96 -17.03
C PRO A 19 -61.24 7.96 -17.98
N CYS A 20 -61.79 7.74 -19.17
CA CYS A 20 -61.22 6.85 -20.18
C CYS A 20 -59.91 7.40 -20.78
N PHE A 21 -59.77 8.73 -20.89
CA PHE A 21 -58.58 9.37 -21.43
C PHE A 21 -57.42 9.41 -20.42
N MET A 22 -57.75 9.60 -19.13
CA MET A 22 -56.77 9.52 -18.07
C MET A 22 -56.21 8.10 -17.91
N PHE A 23 -57.01 7.06 -18.01
CA PHE A 23 -56.52 5.67 -17.99
C PHE A 23 -55.67 5.34 -19.23
N SER A 24 -56.02 5.82 -20.41
CA SER A 24 -55.22 5.64 -21.62
C SER A 24 -53.87 6.39 -21.54
N ALA A 25 -53.84 7.62 -21.04
CA ALA A 25 -52.60 8.39 -20.86
C ALA A 25 -51.69 7.78 -19.77
N LEU A 26 -52.25 7.31 -18.68
CA LEU A 26 -51.52 6.58 -17.64
C LEU A 26 -51.00 5.23 -18.14
N PHE A 27 -51.75 4.53 -18.98
CA PHE A 27 -51.33 3.26 -19.59
C PHE A 27 -50.22 3.49 -20.61
N LEU A 28 -50.30 4.54 -21.43
CA LEU A 28 -49.21 4.93 -22.35
C LEU A 28 -47.98 5.41 -21.62
N CYS A 29 -48.10 6.17 -20.55
CA CYS A 29 -46.95 6.52 -19.68
C CYS A 29 -46.36 5.29 -18.99
N TRP A 30 -47.17 4.37 -18.50
CA TRP A 30 -46.74 3.13 -17.88
C TRP A 30 -46.10 2.19 -18.90
N PHE A 31 -46.64 2.10 -20.12
CA PHE A 31 -46.08 1.34 -21.22
C PHE A 31 -44.75 1.97 -21.74
N SER A 32 -44.68 3.30 -21.78
CA SER A 32 -43.42 4.03 -22.09
C SER A 32 -42.37 3.87 -21.01
N PHE A 33 -42.78 3.79 -19.74
CA PHE A 33 -41.90 3.46 -18.61
C PHE A 33 -41.41 2.01 -18.66
N ILE A 34 -42.28 1.06 -18.99
CA ILE A 34 -41.91 -0.36 -19.14
C ILE A 34 -41.02 -0.57 -20.36
N THR A 35 -41.22 0.12 -21.48
CA THR A 35 -40.37 0.01 -22.66
C THR A 35 -39.02 0.70 -22.47
N ASN A 36 -38.91 1.72 -21.63
CA ASN A 36 -37.63 2.34 -21.24
C ASN A 36 -36.90 1.55 -20.13
N HIS A 37 -37.58 0.61 -19.44
CA HIS A 37 -36.99 -0.29 -18.48
C HIS A 37 -36.80 -1.73 -18.97
N LEU A 38 -37.13 -2.02 -20.25
CA LEU A 38 -36.53 -3.15 -20.92
C LEU A 38 -35.06 -2.78 -21.14
N SER A 39 -34.24 -3.00 -20.17
CA SER A 39 -32.80 -3.06 -20.25
C SER A 39 -32.49 -3.87 -21.53
N LEU A 40 -32.01 -3.21 -22.58
CA LEU A 40 -31.26 -3.91 -23.61
C LEU A 40 -30.15 -4.61 -22.83
N GLY A 41 -30.22 -5.94 -22.72
CA GLY A 41 -29.16 -6.72 -22.08
C GLY A 41 -27.86 -6.26 -22.69
N ALA A 42 -26.87 -5.94 -21.84
CA ALA A 42 -25.58 -5.51 -22.31
C ALA A 42 -25.07 -6.53 -23.34
N VAL A 43 -24.73 -6.06 -24.55
CA VAL A 43 -24.25 -6.93 -25.61
C VAL A 43 -22.83 -7.32 -25.28
N ASP A 44 -22.57 -8.57 -24.98
CA ASP A 44 -21.26 -9.12 -24.67
C ASP A 44 -20.50 -9.65 -25.92
N THR A 45 -21.13 -9.57 -27.08
CA THR A 45 -20.71 -10.25 -28.29
C THR A 45 -20.63 -9.28 -29.48
N ILE A 46 -19.57 -9.43 -30.30
CA ILE A 46 -19.45 -8.85 -31.64
C ILE A 46 -19.63 -10.00 -32.64
N SER A 47 -20.77 -10.02 -33.34
CA SER A 47 -21.05 -10.98 -34.41
C SER A 47 -20.56 -10.48 -35.78
N ALA A 48 -20.62 -11.32 -36.82
CA ALA A 48 -20.21 -10.95 -38.17
C ALA A 48 -21.03 -9.77 -38.75
N THR A 49 -22.24 -9.52 -38.22
CA THR A 49 -23.12 -8.42 -38.66
C THR A 49 -23.02 -7.17 -37.82
N GLN A 50 -22.23 -7.22 -36.74
CA GLN A 50 -22.06 -6.13 -35.79
C GLN A 50 -20.65 -5.57 -35.84
N SER A 51 -20.51 -4.29 -35.50
CA SER A 51 -19.23 -3.61 -35.40
C SER A 51 -19.26 -2.60 -34.26
N LEU A 52 -18.10 -2.29 -33.71
CA LEU A 52 -17.91 -1.24 -32.71
C LEU A 52 -17.19 -0.03 -33.31
N SER A 53 -17.76 1.15 -33.12
CA SER A 53 -17.16 2.44 -33.48
C SER A 53 -17.59 3.54 -32.51
N GLY A 54 -16.87 4.64 -32.45
CA GLY A 54 -17.21 5.78 -31.61
C GLY A 54 -17.21 5.46 -30.12
N ASP A 55 -18.33 5.68 -29.44
CA ASP A 55 -18.54 5.45 -28.00
C ASP A 55 -19.20 4.11 -27.67
N GLN A 56 -19.39 3.26 -28.70
CA GLN A 56 -19.95 1.93 -28.46
C GLN A 56 -19.01 1.04 -27.68
N THR A 57 -19.57 0.25 -26.76
CA THR A 57 -18.85 -0.73 -25.96
C THR A 57 -19.61 -2.06 -25.92
N ILE A 58 -18.93 -3.14 -25.60
CA ILE A 58 -19.52 -4.40 -25.17
C ILE A 58 -19.23 -4.58 -23.69
N VAL A 59 -20.18 -5.22 -22.96
CA VAL A 59 -20.06 -5.49 -21.52
C VAL A 59 -20.29 -6.98 -21.31
N SER A 60 -19.45 -7.62 -20.52
CA SER A 60 -19.60 -9.05 -20.20
C SER A 60 -20.96 -9.33 -19.53
N ALA A 61 -21.49 -10.54 -19.69
CA ALA A 61 -22.85 -10.91 -19.30
C ALA A 61 -23.17 -10.64 -17.82
N GLY A 62 -22.18 -10.83 -16.91
CA GLY A 62 -22.29 -10.53 -15.48
C GLY A 62 -21.86 -9.11 -15.11
N GLY A 63 -21.56 -8.23 -16.08
CA GLY A 63 -21.22 -6.83 -15.82
C GLY A 63 -19.86 -6.64 -15.14
N THR A 64 -18.89 -7.53 -15.37
CA THR A 64 -17.56 -7.43 -14.75
C THR A 64 -16.57 -6.63 -15.60
N PHE A 65 -16.59 -6.83 -16.91
CA PHE A 65 -15.68 -6.18 -17.85
C PHE A 65 -16.42 -5.42 -18.95
N GLU A 66 -15.79 -4.36 -19.43
CA GLU A 66 -16.24 -3.54 -20.54
C GLU A 66 -15.09 -3.37 -21.54
N MET A 67 -15.39 -3.38 -22.85
CA MET A 67 -14.40 -3.19 -23.91
C MET A 67 -14.90 -2.20 -24.96
N GLY A 68 -14.03 -1.32 -25.42
CA GLY A 68 -14.30 -0.34 -26.46
C GLY A 68 -13.11 0.56 -26.75
N PHE A 69 -13.39 1.71 -27.39
CA PHE A 69 -12.36 2.71 -27.68
C PHE A 69 -12.03 3.52 -26.43
N TYR A 70 -10.78 3.43 -25.99
CA TYR A 70 -10.26 4.12 -24.82
C TYR A 70 -9.23 5.19 -25.20
N LYS A 71 -9.27 6.32 -24.51
CA LYS A 71 -8.33 7.43 -24.64
C LYS A 71 -7.55 7.58 -23.34
N PRO A 72 -6.23 7.29 -23.30
CA PRO A 72 -5.42 7.43 -22.10
C PRO A 72 -5.16 8.90 -21.73
N GLY A 73 -5.55 9.33 -20.55
CA GLY A 73 -5.22 10.64 -20.01
C GLY A 73 -5.52 11.80 -20.96
N LYS A 74 -4.49 12.61 -21.23
CA LYS A 74 -4.54 13.75 -22.17
C LYS A 74 -4.13 13.40 -23.60
N SER A 75 -3.82 12.12 -23.88
CA SER A 75 -3.44 11.65 -25.23
C SER A 75 -4.45 12.09 -26.29
N SER A 76 -4.02 12.29 -27.53
CA SER A 76 -4.92 12.47 -28.69
C SER A 76 -5.34 11.13 -29.32
N ASN A 77 -4.71 10.05 -28.90
CA ASN A 77 -4.81 8.73 -29.52
C ASN A 77 -5.87 7.86 -28.81
N TYR A 78 -6.47 6.95 -29.59
CA TYR A 78 -7.42 5.95 -29.09
C TYR A 78 -6.91 4.53 -29.31
N TYR A 79 -7.32 3.64 -28.40
CA TYR A 79 -6.95 2.22 -28.41
C TYR A 79 -8.18 1.38 -28.14
N ILE A 80 -8.29 0.17 -28.73
CA ILE A 80 -9.23 -0.84 -28.29
C ILE A 80 -8.69 -1.42 -27.00
N SER A 81 -9.41 -1.19 -25.91
CA SER A 81 -9.00 -1.58 -24.57
C SER A 81 -10.13 -2.26 -23.82
N MET A 82 -9.76 -3.12 -22.88
CA MET A 82 -10.66 -3.75 -21.93
C MET A 82 -10.37 -3.22 -20.53
N TRP A 83 -11.42 -2.93 -19.75
CA TRP A 83 -11.33 -2.45 -18.39
C TRP A 83 -12.43 -3.04 -17.52
N TYR A 84 -12.28 -2.93 -16.22
CA TYR A 84 -13.34 -3.34 -15.30
C TYR A 84 -14.54 -2.38 -15.37
N TYR A 85 -15.73 -2.95 -15.56
CA TYR A 85 -16.99 -2.23 -15.63
C TYR A 85 -17.30 -1.55 -14.29
N GLU A 86 -17.83 -0.34 -14.29
CA GLU A 86 -18.21 0.45 -13.11
C GLU A 86 -17.08 0.86 -12.14
N VAL A 87 -15.81 0.56 -12.41
CA VAL A 87 -14.67 0.95 -11.57
C VAL A 87 -14.15 2.32 -11.96
N SER A 88 -13.96 3.22 -11.01
CA SER A 88 -13.42 4.56 -11.24
C SER A 88 -12.17 4.79 -10.38
N PRO A 89 -11.07 5.30 -10.95
CA PRO A 89 -10.84 5.50 -12.40
C PRO A 89 -10.76 4.18 -13.16
N LYS A 90 -11.08 4.21 -14.48
CA LYS A 90 -11.04 3.01 -15.34
C LYS A 90 -9.69 2.30 -15.22
N THR A 91 -9.72 1.05 -14.82
CA THR A 91 -8.52 0.21 -14.72
C THR A 91 -8.43 -0.68 -15.96
N ILE A 92 -7.52 -0.31 -16.86
CA ILE A 92 -7.32 -1.06 -18.11
C ILE A 92 -6.58 -2.36 -17.79
N VAL A 93 -7.07 -3.46 -18.37
CA VAL A 93 -6.48 -4.79 -18.18
C VAL A 93 -5.93 -5.38 -19.47
N TRP A 94 -6.35 -4.92 -20.63
CA TRP A 94 -5.86 -5.39 -21.90
C TRP A 94 -6.00 -4.34 -23.00
N VAL A 95 -5.09 -4.33 -23.97
CA VAL A 95 -5.08 -3.37 -25.09
C VAL A 95 -4.70 -4.12 -26.38
N ALA A 96 -5.56 -4.06 -27.40
CA ALA A 96 -5.33 -4.76 -28.67
C ALA A 96 -4.21 -4.11 -29.50
N ASN A 97 -4.35 -2.84 -29.83
CA ASN A 97 -3.49 -2.11 -30.76
C ASN A 97 -2.45 -1.24 -30.07
N ARG A 98 -1.68 -1.80 -29.11
CA ARG A 98 -0.69 -1.05 -28.32
C ARG A 98 0.31 -0.28 -29.17
N ASP A 99 0.78 -0.91 -30.26
CA ASP A 99 1.85 -0.37 -31.09
C ASP A 99 1.37 0.68 -32.10
N ILE A 100 0.12 0.60 -32.53
CA ILE A 100 -0.43 1.47 -33.58
C ILE A 100 -1.74 2.11 -33.08
N PRO A 101 -1.69 3.37 -32.59
CA PRO A 101 -2.88 4.09 -32.18
C PRO A 101 -3.78 4.48 -33.36
N ILE A 102 -5.02 4.83 -33.03
CA ILE A 102 -5.95 5.47 -33.95
C ILE A 102 -6.21 6.92 -33.53
N SER A 103 -6.38 7.80 -34.53
CA SER A 103 -6.61 9.23 -34.30
C SER A 103 -8.10 9.58 -34.17
N ASN A 104 -8.98 8.82 -34.83
CA ASN A 104 -10.41 9.10 -34.83
C ASN A 104 -11.25 7.82 -34.59
N LYS A 105 -11.83 7.69 -33.40
CA LYS A 105 -12.67 6.56 -33.05
C LYS A 105 -14.00 6.45 -33.82
N TYR A 106 -14.51 7.56 -34.36
CA TYR A 106 -15.81 7.57 -35.04
C TYR A 106 -15.72 7.09 -36.51
N SER A 107 -14.53 7.18 -37.12
CA SER A 107 -14.26 6.69 -38.48
C SER A 107 -13.47 5.37 -38.48
N SER A 108 -13.08 4.88 -37.32
CA SER A 108 -12.41 3.59 -37.13
C SER A 108 -13.41 2.54 -36.65
N VAL A 109 -13.20 1.26 -37.03
CA VAL A 109 -14.18 0.19 -36.81
C VAL A 109 -13.51 -1.09 -36.35
N LEU A 110 -14.01 -1.68 -35.25
CA LEU A 110 -13.68 -3.06 -34.82
C LEU A 110 -14.80 -3.99 -35.28
N LYS A 111 -14.50 -4.99 -36.12
CA LYS A 111 -15.47 -5.94 -36.68
C LYS A 111 -14.86 -7.29 -36.98
N ILE A 112 -15.72 -8.29 -37.24
CA ILE A 112 -15.30 -9.57 -37.81
C ILE A 112 -15.12 -9.42 -39.32
N LEU A 113 -13.95 -9.83 -39.84
CA LEU A 113 -13.63 -9.89 -41.26
C LEU A 113 -12.79 -11.15 -41.53
N ASP A 114 -13.23 -11.93 -42.51
CA ASP A 114 -12.59 -13.19 -42.93
C ASP A 114 -12.26 -14.12 -41.75
N GLY A 115 -13.22 -14.25 -40.80
CA GLY A 115 -13.09 -15.08 -39.61
C GLY A 115 -12.16 -14.55 -38.55
N ASN A 116 -11.64 -13.32 -38.66
CA ASN A 116 -10.80 -12.65 -37.67
C ASN A 116 -11.52 -11.42 -37.10
N LEU A 117 -11.24 -11.11 -35.84
CA LEU A 117 -11.57 -9.80 -35.26
C LEU A 117 -10.48 -8.82 -35.71
N VAL A 118 -10.89 -7.76 -36.43
CA VAL A 118 -9.98 -6.78 -37.03
C VAL A 118 -10.34 -5.36 -36.62
N LEU A 119 -9.34 -4.53 -36.39
CA LEU A 119 -9.47 -3.09 -36.18
C LEU A 119 -9.02 -2.36 -37.46
N LEU A 120 -9.93 -1.61 -38.06
CA LEU A 120 -9.67 -0.77 -39.22
C LEU A 120 -9.56 0.69 -38.77
N ASN A 121 -8.57 1.43 -39.30
CA ASN A 121 -8.44 2.85 -39.09
C ASN A 121 -9.42 3.65 -40.01
N GLU A 122 -9.36 4.98 -39.95
CA GLU A 122 -10.16 5.89 -40.77
C GLU A 122 -9.99 5.68 -42.27
N SER A 123 -8.85 5.17 -42.72
CA SER A 123 -8.57 4.83 -44.14
C SER A 123 -8.94 3.38 -44.49
N GLN A 124 -9.65 2.68 -43.61
CA GLN A 124 -10.05 1.26 -43.75
C GLN A 124 -8.85 0.31 -43.90
N ILE A 125 -7.69 0.69 -43.36
CA ILE A 125 -6.50 -0.16 -43.29
C ILE A 125 -6.57 -0.96 -42.01
N ILE A 126 -6.27 -2.27 -42.05
CA ILE A 126 -6.17 -3.13 -40.89
C ILE A 126 -4.92 -2.73 -40.11
N ILE A 127 -5.11 -2.24 -38.87
CA ILE A 127 -4.03 -1.89 -37.98
C ILE A 127 -3.80 -2.94 -36.88
N TRP A 128 -4.81 -3.76 -36.62
CA TRP A 128 -4.71 -4.88 -35.71
C TRP A 128 -5.65 -6.03 -36.10
N SER A 129 -5.26 -7.25 -35.87
CA SER A 129 -6.04 -8.45 -36.18
C SER A 129 -5.68 -9.61 -35.25
N THR A 130 -6.61 -10.50 -34.98
CA THR A 130 -6.35 -11.77 -34.30
C THR A 130 -5.43 -12.71 -35.07
N ASN A 131 -5.20 -12.46 -36.38
CA ASN A 131 -4.28 -13.16 -37.28
C ASN A 131 -4.40 -14.69 -37.26
N HIS A 132 -5.61 -15.22 -37.02
CA HIS A 132 -5.83 -16.66 -37.07
C HIS A 132 -5.84 -17.11 -38.53
N LYS A 133 -4.94 -18.02 -38.89
CA LYS A 133 -4.93 -18.64 -40.21
C LYS A 133 -5.98 -19.78 -40.20
N SER A 134 -7.15 -19.51 -40.75
CA SER A 134 -8.17 -20.54 -40.90
C SER A 134 -7.66 -21.64 -41.84
N THR A 135 -7.50 -22.87 -41.30
CA THR A 135 -7.18 -24.08 -42.08
C THR A 135 -8.45 -24.81 -42.56
N THR A 136 -9.63 -24.29 -42.14
CA THR A 136 -10.93 -24.89 -42.49
C THR A 136 -11.80 -23.85 -43.20
N THR A 137 -12.56 -24.28 -44.20
CA THR A 137 -13.57 -23.50 -44.96
C THR A 137 -14.82 -23.19 -44.11
N THR A 138 -14.63 -22.76 -42.86
CA THR A 138 -15.73 -22.26 -42.07
C THR A 138 -16.23 -20.93 -42.66
N SER A 139 -17.49 -20.88 -43.03
CA SER A 139 -18.08 -19.66 -43.56
C SER A 139 -17.96 -18.58 -42.49
N SER A 140 -17.33 -17.45 -42.82
CA SER A 140 -17.04 -16.30 -41.96
C SER A 140 -18.27 -15.74 -41.19
N ASN A 141 -19.46 -16.15 -41.59
CA ASN A 141 -20.74 -15.66 -41.06
C ASN A 141 -21.10 -16.22 -39.68
N PHE A 142 -20.39 -17.23 -39.18
CA PHE A 142 -20.67 -17.86 -37.89
C PHE A 142 -19.68 -17.51 -36.77
N VAL A 143 -18.62 -16.77 -37.09
CA VAL A 143 -17.62 -16.37 -36.11
C VAL A 143 -18.13 -15.19 -35.27
N ALA A 144 -17.91 -15.27 -33.96
CA ALA A 144 -18.27 -14.23 -33.00
C ALA A 144 -17.15 -14.03 -31.96
N ALA A 145 -16.93 -12.78 -31.56
CA ALA A 145 -16.06 -12.42 -30.45
C ALA A 145 -16.91 -12.15 -29.21
N VAL A 146 -16.67 -12.88 -28.14
CA VAL A 146 -17.44 -12.85 -26.88
C VAL A 146 -16.53 -12.41 -25.73
N LEU A 147 -17.00 -11.45 -24.94
CA LEU A 147 -16.32 -10.97 -23.75
C LEU A 147 -16.83 -11.72 -22.50
N GLY A 148 -15.99 -12.52 -21.88
CA GLY A 148 -16.30 -13.29 -20.67
C GLY A 148 -16.26 -12.44 -19.39
N ASP A 149 -16.94 -12.93 -18.34
CA ASP A 149 -16.88 -12.33 -17.00
C ASP A 149 -15.54 -12.58 -16.27
N ASP A 150 -14.70 -13.41 -16.85
CA ASP A 150 -13.30 -13.62 -16.45
C ASP A 150 -12.32 -12.60 -17.07
N GLY A 151 -12.80 -11.74 -17.99
CA GLY A 151 -11.98 -10.80 -18.75
C GLY A 151 -11.29 -11.41 -19.93
N ASN A 152 -11.72 -12.59 -20.39
CA ASN A 152 -11.24 -13.22 -21.61
C ASN A 152 -12.09 -12.80 -22.81
N LEU A 153 -11.49 -12.18 -23.81
CA LEU A 153 -12.11 -11.95 -25.12
C LEU A 153 -11.84 -13.18 -25.99
N VAL A 154 -12.89 -13.90 -26.34
CA VAL A 154 -12.78 -15.19 -27.02
C VAL A 154 -13.41 -15.12 -28.41
N LEU A 155 -12.66 -15.50 -29.44
CA LEU A 155 -13.17 -15.69 -30.78
C LEU A 155 -13.63 -17.17 -30.96
N ARG A 156 -14.90 -17.36 -31.25
CA ARG A 156 -15.54 -18.70 -31.32
C ARG A 156 -16.21 -18.90 -32.68
N ASP A 157 -16.28 -20.15 -33.12
CA ASP A 157 -17.12 -20.59 -34.25
C ASP A 157 -18.53 -20.89 -33.71
N GLY A 158 -19.49 -20.03 -34.06
CA GLY A 158 -20.90 -20.19 -33.67
C GLY A 158 -21.66 -21.30 -34.42
N SER A 159 -21.07 -21.90 -35.46
CA SER A 159 -21.68 -23.00 -36.18
C SER A 159 -21.64 -24.32 -35.41
N ASN A 160 -20.72 -24.43 -34.42
CA ASN A 160 -20.50 -25.64 -33.66
C ASN A 160 -20.66 -25.37 -32.15
N SER A 161 -21.90 -25.45 -31.66
CA SER A 161 -22.24 -25.24 -30.25
C SER A 161 -21.50 -26.18 -29.27
N ASN A 162 -20.87 -27.27 -29.77
CA ASN A 162 -20.11 -28.24 -28.95
C ASN A 162 -18.59 -28.03 -29.01
N SER A 163 -18.09 -27.01 -29.75
CA SER A 163 -16.67 -26.72 -29.78
C SER A 163 -16.25 -26.00 -28.50
N THR A 164 -15.57 -26.73 -27.61
CA THR A 164 -15.02 -26.20 -26.36
C THR A 164 -13.74 -25.39 -26.56
N LYS A 165 -13.09 -25.50 -27.74
CA LYS A 165 -11.81 -24.84 -27.99
C LYS A 165 -12.01 -23.53 -28.74
N PRO A 166 -11.51 -22.40 -28.19
CA PRO A 166 -11.56 -21.10 -28.87
C PRO A 166 -10.67 -21.10 -30.12
N ILE A 167 -11.06 -20.31 -31.13
CA ILE A 167 -10.24 -20.01 -32.31
C ILE A 167 -9.05 -19.14 -31.90
N TRP A 168 -9.30 -18.16 -31.05
CA TRP A 168 -8.36 -17.20 -30.47
C TRP A 168 -8.90 -16.69 -29.14
N GLN A 169 -8.01 -16.31 -28.23
CA GLN A 169 -8.41 -15.68 -26.96
C GLN A 169 -7.37 -14.68 -26.46
N SER A 170 -7.83 -13.63 -25.79
CA SER A 170 -6.95 -12.58 -25.24
C SER A 170 -6.04 -13.08 -24.12
N PHE A 171 -6.42 -14.14 -23.40
CA PHE A 171 -5.60 -14.75 -22.35
C PHE A 171 -4.29 -15.37 -22.88
N ASP A 172 -4.26 -15.75 -24.15
CA ASP A 172 -3.01 -16.23 -24.77
C ASP A 172 -2.07 -15.07 -25.19
N HIS A 173 -2.59 -13.83 -25.15
CA HIS A 173 -1.89 -12.60 -25.55
C HIS A 173 -1.97 -11.52 -24.46
N PRO A 174 -1.45 -11.77 -23.26
CA PRO A 174 -1.46 -10.79 -22.18
C PRO A 174 -0.68 -9.53 -22.59
N THR A 175 -1.08 -8.39 -22.06
CA THR A 175 -0.39 -7.11 -22.32
C THR A 175 0.44 -6.66 -21.11
N HIS A 176 -0.18 -6.03 -20.14
CA HIS A 176 0.46 -5.56 -18.93
C HIS A 176 -0.21 -6.08 -17.65
N SER A 177 -1.23 -6.93 -17.81
CA SER A 177 -1.93 -7.52 -16.67
C SER A 177 -2.07 -9.03 -16.78
N TRP A 178 -2.16 -9.68 -15.64
CA TRP A 178 -2.46 -11.09 -15.47
C TRP A 178 -3.74 -11.20 -14.64
N LEU A 179 -4.78 -11.80 -15.22
CA LEU A 179 -6.12 -11.91 -14.63
C LEU A 179 -6.33 -13.29 -13.98
N PRO A 180 -7.23 -13.40 -12.98
CA PRO A 180 -7.56 -14.67 -12.35
C PRO A 180 -8.03 -15.72 -13.37
N GLY A 181 -7.58 -16.95 -13.21
CA GLY A 181 -7.93 -18.06 -14.10
C GLY A 181 -7.19 -18.09 -15.42
N SER A 182 -6.47 -17.01 -15.81
CA SER A 182 -5.61 -17.04 -16.99
C SER A 182 -4.27 -17.71 -16.69
N LYS A 183 -3.71 -18.38 -17.70
CA LYS A 183 -2.36 -18.94 -17.61
C LYS A 183 -1.32 -17.84 -17.74
N PHE A 184 -0.23 -17.94 -17.00
CA PHE A 184 1.00 -17.22 -17.27
C PHE A 184 2.07 -18.27 -17.61
N ALA A 185 2.35 -18.44 -18.91
CA ALA A 185 2.91 -19.66 -19.47
C ALA A 185 4.26 -19.49 -20.18
N TYR A 186 5.03 -20.58 -20.17
CA TYR A 186 6.18 -20.85 -21.04
C TYR A 186 5.85 -22.03 -21.94
N ASP A 187 5.81 -21.83 -23.26
CA ASP A 187 5.64 -22.90 -24.24
C ASP A 187 7.01 -23.55 -24.54
N LYS A 188 7.17 -24.81 -24.15
CA LYS A 188 8.41 -25.58 -24.31
C LYS A 188 8.72 -25.94 -25.75
N ARG A 189 7.70 -26.02 -26.62
CA ARG A 189 7.85 -26.38 -28.04
C ARG A 189 8.40 -25.20 -28.85
N THR A 190 7.85 -24.00 -28.62
CA THR A 190 8.24 -22.80 -29.34
C THR A 190 9.34 -22.02 -28.59
N LYS A 191 9.62 -22.37 -27.32
CA LYS A 191 10.53 -21.68 -26.40
C LYS A 191 10.14 -20.20 -26.20
N THR A 192 8.85 -19.93 -26.24
CA THR A 192 8.30 -18.58 -26.03
C THR A 192 7.63 -18.46 -24.68
N HIS A 193 7.75 -17.29 -24.07
CA HIS A 193 7.09 -16.97 -22.80
C HIS A 193 5.97 -15.96 -23.03
N GLN A 194 4.92 -16.06 -22.23
CA GLN A 194 4.07 -14.92 -22.00
C GLN A 194 4.81 -13.90 -21.14
N VAL A 195 4.66 -12.62 -21.46
CA VAL A 195 5.35 -11.51 -20.81
C VAL A 195 4.34 -10.43 -20.50
N LEU A 196 4.31 -9.94 -19.26
CA LEU A 196 3.60 -8.69 -18.97
C LEU A 196 4.58 -7.56 -19.18
N THR A 197 4.24 -6.63 -20.08
CA THR A 197 5.07 -5.45 -20.36
C THR A 197 4.33 -4.19 -19.96
N SER A 198 4.97 -3.33 -19.17
CA SER A 198 4.41 -2.06 -18.74
C SER A 198 3.99 -1.20 -19.92
N TRP A 199 3.17 -0.19 -19.67
CA TRP A 199 3.00 0.90 -20.60
C TRP A 199 4.27 1.74 -20.65
N LYS A 200 4.47 2.46 -21.75
CA LYS A 200 5.59 3.39 -21.89
C LYS A 200 5.48 4.54 -20.91
N ASN A 201 4.29 5.08 -20.73
CA ASN A 201 3.93 6.05 -19.69
C ASN A 201 2.41 6.01 -19.47
N SER A 202 1.88 6.82 -18.55
CA SER A 202 0.45 6.84 -18.19
C SER A 202 -0.51 7.23 -19.31
N GLU A 203 -0.01 7.79 -20.41
CA GLU A 203 -0.79 8.29 -21.57
C GLU A 203 -0.51 7.50 -22.87
N ASP A 204 0.44 6.56 -22.82
CA ASP A 204 0.86 5.76 -23.99
C ASP A 204 0.96 4.28 -23.62
N PRO A 205 0.00 3.43 -24.07
CA PRO A 205 -0.01 2.00 -23.81
C PRO A 205 1.03 1.19 -24.60
N SER A 206 1.79 1.82 -25.53
CA SER A 206 2.88 1.12 -26.23
C SER A 206 3.85 0.45 -25.24
N PRO A 207 4.55 -0.64 -25.64
CA PRO A 207 5.42 -1.37 -24.73
C PRO A 207 6.46 -0.47 -24.06
N GLY A 208 6.47 -0.49 -22.73
CA GLY A 208 7.46 0.21 -21.90
C GLY A 208 8.70 -0.62 -21.66
N LEU A 209 9.56 -0.15 -20.77
CA LEU A 209 10.87 -0.76 -20.48
C LEU A 209 10.81 -1.90 -19.45
N PHE A 210 9.74 -2.01 -18.68
CA PHE A 210 9.64 -2.97 -17.60
C PHE A 210 8.78 -4.18 -17.97
N SER A 211 9.24 -5.37 -17.59
CA SER A 211 8.49 -6.59 -17.87
C SER A 211 8.57 -7.59 -16.71
N LEU A 212 7.49 -8.38 -16.55
CA LEU A 212 7.43 -9.57 -15.70
C LEU A 212 7.53 -10.81 -16.57
N ASN A 213 8.47 -11.67 -16.26
CA ASN A 213 8.76 -12.90 -16.99
C ASN A 213 8.74 -14.10 -16.05
N LEU A 214 8.38 -15.27 -16.57
CA LEU A 214 8.53 -16.56 -15.89
C LEU A 214 9.84 -17.22 -16.33
N ASP A 215 10.77 -17.41 -15.38
CA ASP A 215 11.91 -18.32 -15.57
C ASP A 215 11.45 -19.75 -15.25
N ALA A 216 11.18 -20.51 -16.30
CA ALA A 216 10.73 -21.89 -16.17
C ALA A 216 11.81 -22.85 -15.64
N THR A 217 13.11 -22.46 -15.70
CA THR A 217 14.23 -23.30 -15.27
C THR A 217 14.33 -23.32 -13.75
N SER A 218 14.21 -22.16 -13.11
CA SER A 218 14.26 -22.00 -11.64
C SER A 218 12.88 -21.81 -11.01
N ILE A 219 11.82 -21.88 -11.80
CA ILE A 219 10.41 -21.73 -11.41
C ILE A 219 10.24 -20.48 -10.53
N GLN A 220 10.56 -19.31 -11.10
CA GLN A 220 10.47 -18.02 -10.41
C GLN A 220 10.00 -16.92 -11.34
N PHE A 221 9.41 -15.88 -10.78
CA PHE A 221 9.15 -14.65 -11.52
C PHE A 221 10.34 -13.70 -11.46
N LEU A 222 10.63 -13.08 -12.61
CA LEU A 222 11.69 -12.09 -12.78
C LEU A 222 11.09 -10.77 -13.26
N LEU A 223 11.52 -9.66 -12.64
CA LEU A 223 11.29 -8.33 -13.20
C LEU A 223 12.54 -7.88 -13.95
N LEU A 224 12.34 -7.54 -15.22
CA LEU A 224 13.41 -7.15 -16.14
C LEU A 224 13.20 -5.72 -16.62
N TRP A 225 14.31 -4.99 -16.75
CA TRP A 225 14.38 -3.72 -17.46
C TRP A 225 14.95 -3.96 -18.86
N ASN A 226 14.30 -3.35 -19.86
CA ASN A 226 14.66 -3.47 -21.27
C ASN A 226 14.87 -4.93 -21.74
N GLY A 227 14.07 -5.85 -21.18
CA GLY A 227 14.03 -7.26 -21.52
C GLY A 227 15.25 -8.10 -21.10
N SER A 228 16.29 -7.50 -20.48
CA SER A 228 17.55 -8.18 -20.17
C SER A 228 18.08 -7.94 -18.76
N GLU A 229 17.97 -6.74 -18.23
CA GLU A 229 18.53 -6.40 -16.92
C GLU A 229 17.58 -6.76 -15.80
N GLN A 230 17.90 -7.83 -15.07
CA GLN A 230 17.12 -8.27 -13.91
C GLN A 230 17.34 -7.34 -12.72
N TYR A 231 16.24 -6.81 -12.15
CA TYR A 231 16.30 -5.98 -10.96
C TYR A 231 15.58 -6.57 -9.76
N TRP A 232 14.68 -7.54 -9.97
CA TRP A 232 13.95 -8.20 -8.88
C TRP A 232 13.63 -9.65 -9.24
N THR A 233 13.46 -10.50 -8.22
CA THR A 233 12.99 -11.88 -8.36
C THR A 233 12.07 -12.25 -7.20
N GLY A 234 11.06 -13.07 -7.50
CA GLY A 234 10.22 -13.71 -6.47
C GLY A 234 10.92 -14.79 -5.68
N GLY A 235 12.12 -15.22 -6.13
CA GLY A 235 12.77 -16.41 -5.63
C GLY A 235 12.07 -17.70 -6.10
N PRO A 236 12.67 -18.88 -5.88
CA PRO A 236 12.11 -20.15 -6.33
C PRO A 236 10.77 -20.46 -5.67
N TRP A 237 9.88 -21.08 -6.45
CA TRP A 237 8.60 -21.58 -5.98
C TRP A 237 8.80 -22.83 -5.10
N ASN A 238 8.19 -22.87 -3.93
CA ASN A 238 8.32 -23.98 -2.97
C ASN A 238 7.11 -24.94 -2.96
N GLY A 239 6.14 -24.73 -3.86
CA GLY A 239 4.89 -25.49 -3.91
C GLY A 239 3.68 -24.69 -3.40
N GLN A 240 3.89 -23.64 -2.63
CA GLN A 240 2.83 -22.79 -2.05
C GLN A 240 3.06 -21.30 -2.28
N PHE A 241 4.30 -20.81 -2.19
CA PHE A 241 4.65 -19.40 -2.38
C PHE A 241 6.05 -19.22 -2.94
N PHE A 242 6.35 -18.05 -3.45
CA PHE A 242 7.71 -17.67 -3.87
C PHE A 242 8.55 -17.28 -2.66
N SER A 243 9.75 -17.84 -2.54
CA SER A 243 10.58 -17.75 -1.32
C SER A 243 10.94 -16.32 -0.89
N LEU A 244 10.99 -15.37 -1.83
CA LEU A 244 11.29 -13.96 -1.59
C LEU A 244 10.04 -13.05 -1.61
N VAL A 245 8.83 -13.62 -1.60
CA VAL A 245 7.56 -12.90 -1.51
C VAL A 245 6.86 -13.28 -0.19
N PRO A 246 7.29 -12.67 0.93
CA PRO A 246 6.73 -12.99 2.25
C PRO A 246 5.22 -12.69 2.36
N GLU A 247 4.69 -11.79 1.53
CA GLU A 247 3.28 -11.45 1.44
C GLU A 247 2.40 -12.62 1.02
N MET A 248 2.96 -13.60 0.30
CA MET A 248 2.24 -14.83 -0.07
C MET A 248 2.20 -15.87 1.05
N ARG A 249 2.97 -15.68 2.14
CA ARG A 249 2.93 -16.57 3.30
C ARG A 249 1.65 -16.31 4.09
N GLY A 250 0.74 -17.27 4.10
CA GLY A 250 -0.57 -17.11 4.72
C GLY A 250 -1.51 -16.22 3.91
N ASP A 251 -1.34 -16.19 2.60
CA ASP A 251 -2.27 -15.53 1.69
C ASP A 251 -3.58 -16.32 1.64
N TYR A 252 -4.60 -15.77 2.26
CA TYR A 252 -5.97 -16.30 2.26
C TYR A 252 -6.81 -15.75 1.09
N MET A 253 -6.21 -14.96 0.20
CA MET A 253 -6.94 -14.33 -0.89
C MET A 253 -6.83 -15.10 -2.19
N TYR A 254 -5.68 -15.74 -2.46
CA TYR A 254 -5.39 -16.37 -3.73
C TYR A 254 -4.84 -17.78 -3.58
N ASN A 255 -5.39 -18.68 -4.38
CA ASN A 255 -4.81 -19.98 -4.62
C ASN A 255 -3.91 -19.90 -5.86
N PHE A 256 -2.61 -20.11 -5.69
CA PHE A 256 -1.65 -20.21 -6.79
C PHE A 256 -1.35 -21.67 -7.07
N SER A 257 -1.38 -22.06 -8.34
CA SER A 257 -0.98 -23.40 -8.76
C SER A 257 0.01 -23.34 -9.91
N TYR A 258 1.05 -24.18 -9.83
CA TYR A 258 2.02 -24.39 -10.89
C TYR A 258 1.75 -25.72 -11.57
N HIS A 259 1.72 -25.70 -12.89
CA HIS A 259 1.51 -26.85 -13.74
C HIS A 259 2.67 -27.00 -14.71
N ASP A 260 3.18 -28.23 -14.84
CA ASP A 260 4.26 -28.59 -15.75
C ASP A 260 3.92 -29.83 -16.53
N ASN A 261 3.98 -29.74 -17.86
CA ASN A 261 3.76 -30.88 -18.77
C ASN A 261 4.76 -30.87 -19.93
N GLU A 262 4.64 -31.79 -20.84
CA GLU A 262 5.57 -31.93 -21.98
C GLU A 262 5.57 -30.71 -22.93
N ASN A 263 4.47 -29.96 -23.00
CA ASN A 263 4.29 -28.88 -23.94
C ASN A 263 4.49 -27.48 -23.30
N GLU A 264 4.09 -27.30 -22.06
CA GLU A 264 4.08 -25.99 -21.40
C GLU A 264 4.31 -26.08 -19.88
N SER A 265 4.85 -25.01 -19.29
CA SER A 265 4.90 -24.81 -17.86
C SER A 265 4.17 -23.49 -17.58
N TYR A 266 3.25 -23.45 -16.60
CA TYR A 266 2.48 -22.25 -16.34
C TYR A 266 2.02 -22.13 -14.90
N PHE A 267 1.79 -20.91 -14.48
CA PHE A 267 1.05 -20.56 -13.26
C PHE A 267 -0.38 -20.18 -13.60
N ILE A 268 -1.29 -20.53 -12.70
CA ILE A 268 -2.65 -19.97 -12.62
C ILE A 268 -2.85 -19.48 -11.19
N TYR A 269 -3.60 -18.42 -11.02
CA TYR A 269 -4.11 -18.03 -9.71
C TYR A 269 -5.62 -17.79 -9.77
N THR A 270 -6.29 -18.07 -8.66
CA THR A 270 -7.71 -17.84 -8.48
C THR A 270 -7.97 -17.23 -7.11
N PRO A 271 -8.89 -16.26 -6.96
CA PRO A 271 -9.29 -15.80 -5.64
C PRO A 271 -10.10 -16.89 -4.93
N TYR A 272 -9.86 -17.11 -3.64
CA TYR A 272 -10.69 -18.00 -2.82
C TYR A 272 -12.14 -17.53 -2.74
N ASN A 273 -12.37 -16.23 -2.73
CA ASN A 273 -13.72 -15.66 -2.71
C ASN A 273 -14.04 -14.98 -4.05
N SER A 274 -15.05 -15.47 -4.75
CA SER A 274 -15.51 -14.94 -6.05
C SER A 274 -16.12 -13.54 -5.98
N SER A 275 -16.37 -13.00 -4.78
CA SER A 275 -16.80 -11.61 -4.60
C SER A 275 -15.67 -10.61 -4.80
N PHE A 276 -14.40 -11.08 -4.79
CA PHE A 276 -13.24 -10.23 -5.07
C PHE A 276 -12.92 -10.23 -6.56
N ILE A 277 -12.76 -9.03 -7.08
CA ILE A 277 -12.19 -8.80 -8.39
C ILE A 277 -10.73 -8.40 -8.18
N SER A 278 -9.81 -9.00 -8.94
CA SER A 278 -8.37 -8.76 -8.75
C SER A 278 -7.60 -8.88 -10.06
N GLY A 279 -6.37 -8.36 -10.07
CA GLY A 279 -5.44 -8.50 -11.18
C GLY A 279 -4.02 -8.10 -10.78
N PHE A 280 -3.04 -8.74 -11.39
CA PHE A 280 -1.64 -8.35 -11.33
C PHE A 280 -1.37 -7.40 -12.50
N ILE A 281 -0.84 -6.22 -12.23
CA ILE A 281 -0.57 -5.18 -13.24
C ILE A 281 0.92 -4.85 -13.22
N MET A 282 1.60 -4.99 -14.35
CA MET A 282 2.93 -4.44 -14.58
C MET A 282 2.80 -2.94 -14.83
N ASP A 283 3.08 -2.16 -13.82
CA ASP A 283 2.86 -0.71 -13.80
C ASP A 283 4.02 0.04 -14.48
N VAL A 284 3.75 1.26 -14.95
CA VAL A 284 4.75 2.17 -15.52
C VAL A 284 5.88 2.52 -14.56
N SER A 285 5.66 2.39 -13.26
CA SER A 285 6.68 2.57 -12.21
C SER A 285 7.72 1.46 -12.15
N GLY A 286 7.59 0.40 -12.96
CA GLY A 286 8.45 -0.78 -12.90
C GLY A 286 8.12 -1.74 -11.77
N GLN A 287 7.00 -1.56 -11.10
CA GLN A 287 6.51 -2.45 -10.04
C GLN A 287 5.35 -3.29 -10.55
N VAL A 288 5.24 -4.53 -10.09
CA VAL A 288 4.00 -5.30 -10.20
C VAL A 288 3.09 -4.91 -9.07
N LYS A 289 1.89 -4.46 -9.39
CA LYS A 289 0.84 -4.09 -8.44
C LYS A 289 -0.26 -5.13 -8.43
N VAL A 290 -0.59 -5.66 -7.27
CA VAL A 290 -1.78 -6.48 -7.07
C VAL A 290 -2.92 -5.56 -6.71
N VAL A 291 -3.89 -5.47 -7.63
CA VAL A 291 -5.08 -4.63 -7.44
C VAL A 291 -6.27 -5.50 -7.11
N THR A 292 -7.11 -5.02 -6.20
CA THR A 292 -8.31 -5.73 -5.80
C THR A 292 -9.43 -4.76 -5.43
N TRP A 293 -10.69 -5.23 -5.52
CA TRP A 293 -11.88 -4.55 -5.01
C TRP A 293 -13.01 -5.55 -4.83
N LEU A 294 -13.99 -5.19 -4.00
CA LEU A 294 -15.23 -5.95 -3.82
C LEU A 294 -16.23 -5.62 -4.93
N ARG A 295 -16.95 -6.61 -5.44
CA ARG A 295 -18.11 -6.39 -6.33
C ARG A 295 -19.09 -5.41 -5.66
N GLY A 296 -19.47 -4.36 -6.41
CA GLY A 296 -20.36 -3.30 -5.93
C GLY A 296 -19.64 -2.11 -5.27
N THR A 297 -18.35 -2.20 -4.98
CA THR A 297 -17.55 -1.02 -4.65
C THR A 297 -16.92 -0.47 -5.92
N LYS A 298 -16.93 0.87 -6.08
CA LYS A 298 -16.35 1.52 -7.28
C LYS A 298 -14.87 1.85 -7.10
N GLU A 299 -14.28 1.53 -5.95
CA GLU A 299 -12.92 1.93 -5.58
C GLU A 299 -11.94 0.77 -5.74
N ARG A 300 -10.85 1.05 -6.46
CA ARG A 300 -9.73 0.13 -6.65
C ARG A 300 -8.71 0.29 -5.52
N ASN A 301 -8.28 -0.81 -4.95
CA ASN A 301 -7.22 -0.86 -3.95
C ASN A 301 -5.97 -1.55 -4.50
N VAL A 302 -4.81 -1.12 -4.03
CA VAL A 302 -3.53 -1.80 -4.29
C VAL A 302 -3.20 -2.60 -3.03
N LEU A 303 -3.26 -3.91 -3.13
CA LEU A 303 -3.03 -4.81 -2.02
C LEU A 303 -1.56 -4.83 -1.62
N TRP A 304 -0.67 -5.05 -2.59
CA TRP A 304 0.77 -5.01 -2.43
C TRP A 304 1.47 -4.71 -3.76
N THR A 305 2.73 -4.30 -3.68
CA THR A 305 3.59 -3.96 -4.81
C THR A 305 4.93 -4.65 -4.69
N LEU A 306 5.50 -5.10 -5.81
CA LEU A 306 6.81 -5.74 -5.88
C LEU A 306 7.65 -5.10 -6.98
N PRO A 307 8.91 -4.74 -6.68
CA PRO A 307 9.52 -4.66 -5.35
C PRO A 307 8.79 -3.67 -4.44
N VAL A 308 8.91 -3.82 -3.12
CA VAL A 308 8.22 -2.96 -2.15
C VAL A 308 8.75 -1.53 -2.19
N GLN A 309 10.06 -1.36 -2.33
CA GLN A 309 10.70 -0.06 -2.40
C GLN A 309 10.83 0.41 -3.85
N GLN A 310 10.46 1.66 -4.13
CA GLN A 310 10.51 2.21 -5.48
C GLN A 310 11.93 2.30 -6.02
N CYS A 311 12.92 2.60 -5.15
CA CYS A 311 14.33 2.69 -5.55
C CYS A 311 15.01 1.32 -5.80
N GLU A 312 14.32 0.21 -5.58
CA GLU A 312 14.78 -1.12 -6.01
C GLU A 312 14.53 -1.36 -7.51
N VAL A 313 13.62 -0.60 -8.11
CA VAL A 313 13.37 -0.65 -9.56
C VAL A 313 14.58 -0.10 -10.31
N TYR A 314 15.16 -0.92 -11.18
CA TYR A 314 16.33 -0.53 -11.97
C TYR A 314 16.01 0.67 -12.88
N ALA A 315 16.94 1.62 -12.91
CA ALA A 315 16.87 2.82 -13.74
C ALA A 315 15.57 3.64 -13.57
N PHE A 316 14.89 3.54 -12.43
CA PHE A 316 13.65 4.28 -12.16
C PHE A 316 13.83 5.80 -12.34
N CYS A 317 14.95 6.34 -11.85
CA CYS A 317 15.31 7.75 -12.02
C CYS A 317 16.07 8.06 -13.32
N GLY A 318 16.20 7.08 -14.22
CA GLY A 318 16.91 7.22 -15.48
C GLY A 318 18.42 7.44 -15.35
N ALA A 319 19.08 7.80 -16.46
CA ALA A 319 20.51 8.07 -16.49
C ALA A 319 20.88 9.26 -15.59
N PHE A 320 21.93 9.14 -14.78
CA PHE A 320 22.41 10.14 -13.81
C PHE A 320 21.36 10.60 -12.78
N GLY A 321 20.17 10.01 -12.74
CA GLY A 321 19.16 10.28 -11.72
C GLY A 321 19.50 9.55 -10.41
N THR A 322 19.35 10.24 -9.27
CA THR A 322 19.54 9.68 -7.93
C THR A 322 18.21 9.41 -7.29
N CYS A 323 18.00 8.18 -6.81
CA CYS A 323 16.79 7.78 -6.10
C CYS A 323 16.99 7.90 -4.59
N ASN A 324 15.99 8.44 -3.88
CA ASN A 324 15.98 8.54 -2.42
C ASN A 324 14.60 8.18 -1.89
N GLU A 325 14.48 7.06 -1.15
CA GLU A 325 13.21 6.55 -0.57
C GLU A 325 12.59 7.50 0.47
N ASN A 326 13.36 8.44 0.99
CA ASN A 326 12.93 9.30 2.10
C ASN A 326 12.43 10.67 1.63
N THR A 327 12.47 10.94 0.32
CA THR A 327 12.06 12.20 -0.29
C THR A 327 10.88 12.02 -1.23
N LEU A 328 10.06 13.06 -1.39
CA LEU A 328 9.09 13.17 -2.47
C LEU A 328 9.37 14.49 -3.19
N PRO A 329 9.66 14.41 -4.49
CA PRO A 329 9.77 13.22 -5.33
C PRO A 329 10.94 12.31 -4.97
N PHE A 330 10.84 11.01 -5.29
CA PHE A 330 11.91 10.02 -5.05
C PHE A 330 13.16 10.29 -5.86
N CYS A 331 13.03 10.93 -7.04
CA CYS A 331 14.13 11.17 -7.97
C CYS A 331 14.62 12.60 -7.90
N ASN A 332 15.96 12.75 -7.88
CA ASN A 332 16.64 14.04 -7.92
C ASN A 332 17.80 14.01 -8.92
N CYS A 333 18.14 15.16 -9.50
CA CYS A 333 19.34 15.29 -10.30
C CYS A 333 20.50 15.75 -9.42
N PRO A 334 21.69 15.12 -9.53
CA PRO A 334 22.89 15.55 -8.82
C PRO A 334 23.29 17.00 -9.16
N ASN A 335 24.08 17.62 -8.28
CA ASN A 335 24.60 18.94 -8.55
C ASN A 335 25.36 18.95 -9.89
N GLY A 336 25.04 19.93 -10.76
CA GLY A 336 25.62 20.00 -12.09
C GLY A 336 24.81 19.32 -13.18
N PHE A 337 23.66 18.74 -12.83
CA PHE A 337 22.75 18.13 -13.77
C PHE A 337 21.35 18.77 -13.69
N ASN A 338 20.59 18.64 -14.75
CA ASN A 338 19.19 19.02 -14.83
C ASN A 338 18.37 17.83 -15.37
N PRO A 339 17.07 17.75 -15.09
CA PRO A 339 16.19 16.82 -15.78
C PRO A 339 16.29 16.99 -17.29
N THR A 340 16.36 15.88 -18.04
CA THR A 340 16.38 15.87 -19.49
C THR A 340 15.09 16.50 -20.06
N SER A 341 13.94 16.23 -19.42
CA SER A 341 12.64 16.85 -19.69
C SER A 341 12.02 17.32 -18.39
N SER A 342 11.91 18.61 -18.20
CA SER A 342 11.25 19.18 -17.01
C SER A 342 9.74 18.86 -16.97
N ASN A 343 9.09 18.74 -18.12
CA ASN A 343 7.67 18.41 -18.19
C ASN A 343 7.40 16.97 -17.73
N ASP A 344 8.22 16.02 -18.20
CA ASP A 344 8.09 14.61 -17.78
C ASP A 344 8.43 14.47 -16.31
N TRP A 345 9.47 15.17 -15.83
CA TRP A 345 9.87 15.15 -14.42
C TRP A 345 8.78 15.67 -13.50
N ASN A 346 8.11 16.78 -13.88
CA ASN A 346 6.98 17.34 -13.13
C ASN A 346 5.74 16.42 -13.16
N SER A 347 5.65 15.56 -14.17
CA SER A 347 4.60 14.53 -14.28
C SER A 347 5.00 13.19 -13.64
N MET A 348 6.07 13.17 -12.83
CA MET A 348 6.63 11.98 -12.15
C MET A 348 7.10 10.88 -13.13
N SER A 349 7.44 11.23 -14.36
CA SER A 349 8.06 10.34 -15.34
C SER A 349 9.56 10.61 -15.40
N TYR A 350 10.35 9.79 -14.71
CA TYR A 350 11.78 10.00 -14.49
C TYR A 350 12.70 9.24 -15.45
N SER A 351 12.14 8.40 -16.32
CA SER A 351 12.89 7.50 -17.22
C SER A 351 13.88 8.21 -18.14
N GLY A 352 13.62 9.48 -18.47
CA GLY A 352 14.51 10.33 -19.24
C GLY A 352 15.80 10.72 -18.52
N GLY A 353 15.83 10.60 -17.18
CA GLY A 353 16.99 10.88 -16.35
C GLY A 353 17.42 12.35 -16.33
N CYS A 354 18.69 12.53 -15.97
CA CYS A 354 19.34 13.83 -15.83
C CYS A 354 20.44 14.03 -16.87
N MET A 355 20.57 15.22 -17.38
CA MET A 355 21.62 15.62 -18.31
C MET A 355 22.56 16.63 -17.67
N ARG A 356 23.84 16.62 -18.06
CA ARG A 356 24.83 17.57 -17.56
C ARG A 356 24.49 19.00 -18.02
N ARG A 357 24.62 19.98 -17.13
CA ARG A 357 24.49 21.40 -17.49
C ARG A 357 25.62 21.89 -18.36
N THR A 358 26.81 21.29 -18.21
CA THR A 358 28.02 21.66 -18.93
C THR A 358 28.72 20.37 -19.35
N GLU A 359 29.10 20.28 -20.62
CA GLU A 359 29.84 19.15 -21.17
C GLU A 359 31.23 19.02 -20.53
N LEU A 360 31.71 17.79 -20.41
CA LEU A 360 33.05 17.51 -19.94
C LEU A 360 34.11 17.99 -20.98
N VAL A 361 35.16 18.61 -20.52
CA VAL A 361 36.16 19.29 -21.41
C VAL A 361 37.27 18.36 -21.84
N CYS A 362 37.47 17.27 -21.20
CA CYS A 362 38.49 16.27 -21.41
C CYS A 362 39.75 16.74 -22.17
N ARG A 363 40.82 17.09 -21.49
CA ARG A 363 42.18 17.39 -22.03
C ARG A 363 42.38 18.71 -22.82
N ASN A 364 41.74 19.80 -22.49
CA ASN A 364 42.27 21.11 -22.93
C ASN A 364 43.05 21.76 -21.76
N ASN A 365 44.29 22.22 -22.03
CA ASN A 365 45.27 22.67 -21.03
C ASN A 365 44.82 23.78 -20.05
N GLU A 366 43.67 24.38 -20.22
CA GLU A 366 43.23 25.49 -19.38
C GLU A 366 41.97 25.24 -18.51
N LYS A 367 41.17 24.19 -18.78
CA LYS A 367 40.00 23.83 -17.98
C LYS A 367 40.04 22.33 -17.70
N LYS A 368 40.14 21.97 -16.43
CA LYS A 368 40.15 20.58 -15.98
C LYS A 368 38.76 20.20 -15.48
N ASP A 369 38.31 18.97 -15.77
CA ASP A 369 37.20 18.37 -15.07
C ASP A 369 37.57 18.07 -13.61
N THR A 370 36.60 17.96 -12.73
CA THR A 370 36.74 17.60 -11.31
C THR A 370 35.70 16.63 -10.90
N PHE A 371 35.78 16.11 -9.67
CA PHE A 371 34.78 15.22 -9.10
C PHE A 371 34.01 15.90 -7.98
N LEU A 372 32.69 15.62 -7.93
CA LEU A 372 31.85 15.92 -6.78
C LEU A 372 31.68 14.64 -5.97
N GLU A 373 31.86 14.78 -4.67
CA GLU A 373 31.72 13.69 -3.71
C GLU A 373 30.28 13.52 -3.29
N TYR A 374 29.79 12.27 -3.39
CA TYR A 374 28.45 11.84 -2.93
C TYR A 374 28.65 10.69 -1.94
N PRO A 375 28.60 10.96 -0.63
CA PRO A 375 28.67 9.92 0.40
C PRO A 375 27.37 9.13 0.51
N ASN A 376 27.45 7.96 1.12
CA ASN A 376 26.29 7.11 1.43
C ASN A 376 25.45 6.70 0.19
N MET A 377 26.11 6.44 -0.92
CA MET A 377 25.46 6.01 -2.14
C MET A 377 25.48 4.48 -2.27
N ARG A 378 24.34 3.90 -2.71
CA ARG A 378 24.41 2.63 -3.44
C ARG A 378 25.03 2.95 -4.80
N LEU A 379 26.15 2.30 -5.10
CA LEU A 379 26.89 2.55 -6.33
C LEU A 379 26.11 2.08 -7.56
N PRO A 380 26.29 2.74 -8.72
CA PRO A 380 25.72 2.30 -9.98
C PRO A 380 26.11 0.87 -10.32
N LYS A 381 25.28 0.14 -11.06
CA LYS A 381 25.64 -1.19 -11.55
C LYS A 381 26.73 -1.14 -12.63
N HIS A 382 27.34 -2.29 -12.91
CA HIS A 382 28.34 -2.49 -13.96
C HIS A 382 29.63 -1.65 -13.82
N PRO A 383 30.29 -1.62 -12.62
CA PRO A 383 31.60 -1.00 -12.47
C PRO A 383 32.65 -1.76 -13.27
N ARG A 384 33.68 -1.04 -13.71
CA ARG A 384 34.94 -1.64 -14.18
C ARG A 384 35.97 -1.55 -13.08
N SER A 385 36.42 -2.69 -12.57
CA SER A 385 37.49 -2.74 -11.58
C SER A 385 38.83 -2.41 -12.21
N VAL A 386 39.63 -1.61 -11.53
CA VAL A 386 40.99 -1.22 -11.95
C VAL A 386 41.97 -1.53 -10.82
N ALA A 387 43.08 -2.18 -11.15
CA ALA A 387 44.10 -2.53 -10.18
C ALA A 387 45.00 -1.32 -9.91
N VAL A 388 44.65 -0.51 -8.89
CA VAL A 388 45.45 0.63 -8.40
C VAL A 388 45.49 0.59 -6.88
N GLY A 389 46.53 1.18 -6.29
CA GLY A 389 46.80 1.06 -4.85
C GLY A 389 46.27 2.19 -3.99
N SER A 390 45.73 3.27 -4.59
CA SER A 390 45.20 4.40 -3.81
C SER A 390 43.99 5.08 -4.49
N ALA A 391 43.28 5.88 -3.72
CA ALA A 391 42.18 6.70 -4.21
C ALA A 391 42.61 7.74 -5.24
N GLU A 392 43.78 8.32 -5.06
CA GLU A 392 44.38 9.31 -5.98
C GLU A 392 44.71 8.68 -7.34
N GLU A 393 45.23 7.44 -7.33
CA GLU A 393 45.48 6.68 -8.56
C GLU A 393 44.17 6.32 -9.28
N CYS A 394 43.11 5.99 -8.51
CA CYS A 394 41.77 5.72 -9.05
C CYS A 394 41.18 6.97 -9.71
N GLU A 395 41.29 8.13 -9.04
CA GLU A 395 40.88 9.43 -9.59
C GLU A 395 41.61 9.77 -10.88
N PHE A 396 42.95 9.65 -10.86
CA PHE A 396 43.81 9.91 -12.02
C PHE A 396 43.44 9.00 -13.20
N THR A 397 43.19 7.73 -12.93
CA THR A 397 42.80 6.76 -13.96
C THR A 397 41.48 7.16 -14.63
N CYS A 398 40.47 7.58 -13.83
CA CYS A 398 39.23 8.07 -14.36
C CYS A 398 39.39 9.41 -15.11
N LEU A 399 40.22 10.36 -14.62
CA LEU A 399 40.44 11.63 -15.30
C LEU A 399 41.15 11.47 -16.64
N SER A 400 42.08 10.50 -16.75
CA SER A 400 42.83 10.23 -17.97
C SER A 400 41.99 9.55 -19.06
N ASN A 401 40.86 8.95 -18.69
CA ASN A 401 39.90 8.37 -19.60
C ASN A 401 38.70 9.32 -19.84
N CYS A 402 38.61 9.88 -21.05
CA CYS A 402 37.51 10.84 -21.38
C CYS A 402 36.10 10.27 -21.28
N SER A 403 35.94 8.97 -21.41
CA SER A 403 34.64 8.29 -21.29
C SER A 403 34.28 7.96 -19.83
N CYS A 404 35.23 8.15 -18.87
CA CYS A 404 34.95 7.89 -17.46
C CYS A 404 34.08 9.00 -16.89
N THR A 405 32.98 8.60 -16.25
CA THR A 405 31.95 9.50 -15.73
C THR A 405 31.91 9.55 -14.21
N ALA A 406 32.38 8.49 -13.54
CA ALA A 406 32.46 8.42 -12.09
C ALA A 406 33.50 7.39 -11.66
N TYR A 407 33.97 7.51 -10.41
CA TYR A 407 34.76 6.48 -9.72
C TYR A 407 34.34 6.33 -8.26
N ALA A 408 34.69 5.19 -7.69
CA ALA A 408 34.67 4.94 -6.25
C ALA A 408 35.93 4.17 -5.85
N TYR A 409 36.39 4.41 -4.62
CA TYR A 409 37.51 3.67 -4.03
C TYR A 409 37.16 3.30 -2.60
N ASP A 410 37.19 2.02 -2.31
CA ASP A 410 36.88 1.47 -0.98
C ASP A 410 37.73 0.20 -0.69
N SER A 411 37.27 -0.63 0.27
CA SER A 411 37.91 -1.90 0.63
C SER A 411 38.03 -2.89 -0.56
N ASP A 412 37.10 -2.77 -1.52
CA ASP A 412 37.04 -3.64 -2.70
C ASP A 412 37.94 -3.12 -3.85
N GLY A 413 38.62 -1.98 -3.65
CA GLY A 413 39.52 -1.33 -4.57
C GLY A 413 38.89 -0.23 -5.41
N CYS A 414 39.47 0.01 -6.58
CA CYS A 414 39.05 1.05 -7.51
C CYS A 414 37.98 0.53 -8.47
N SER A 415 36.85 1.19 -8.49
CA SER A 415 35.75 1.00 -9.44
C SER A 415 35.58 2.26 -10.28
N ILE A 416 35.46 2.13 -11.59
CA ILE A 416 35.18 3.22 -12.52
C ILE A 416 33.97 2.91 -13.38
N TRP A 417 33.24 3.94 -13.78
CA TRP A 417 32.09 3.83 -14.68
C TRP A 417 32.31 4.63 -15.96
N ILE A 418 31.87 4.06 -17.07
CA ILE A 418 32.00 4.65 -18.41
C ILE A 418 30.61 4.84 -19.01
N GLY A 419 30.34 6.03 -19.53
CA GLY A 419 29.03 6.37 -20.10
C GLY A 419 27.99 6.74 -19.03
N ASP A 420 26.75 6.36 -19.25
CA ASP A 420 25.63 6.72 -18.37
C ASP A 420 25.64 5.92 -17.06
N LEU A 421 25.23 6.56 -15.98
CA LEU A 421 25.12 5.94 -14.66
C LEU A 421 23.65 5.67 -14.36
N PHE A 422 23.32 4.41 -14.14
CA PHE A 422 21.98 3.98 -13.76
C PHE A 422 21.95 3.44 -12.34
N ASN A 423 20.78 3.54 -11.71
CA ASN A 423 20.48 2.95 -10.42
C ASN A 423 21.30 3.52 -9.26
N MET A 424 21.61 4.81 -9.31
CA MET A 424 22.20 5.52 -8.17
C MET A 424 21.13 5.72 -7.09
N GLN A 425 21.44 5.33 -5.86
CA GLN A 425 20.52 5.50 -4.74
C GLN A 425 21.26 6.15 -3.57
N GLU A 426 20.67 7.21 -3.03
CA GLU A 426 21.13 7.81 -1.78
C GLU A 426 20.58 7.00 -0.61
N LEU A 427 21.49 6.46 0.20
CA LEU A 427 21.17 5.67 1.38
C LEU A 427 21.27 6.53 2.64
N LEU A 428 20.77 5.99 3.74
CA LEU A 428 20.94 6.63 5.04
C LEU A 428 22.40 6.58 5.49
N GLU A 429 22.82 7.57 6.28
CA GLU A 429 24.20 7.68 6.81
C GLU A 429 24.72 6.45 7.58
N ASN A 430 23.81 5.55 8.04
CA ASN A 430 24.15 4.34 8.80
C ASN A 430 23.85 3.05 8.04
N ASP A 431 23.64 3.11 6.74
CA ASP A 431 23.45 1.91 5.92
C ASP A 431 24.85 1.37 5.54
N ASP A 432 25.18 0.17 6.00
CA ASP A 432 26.50 -0.47 5.77
C ASP A 432 26.81 -0.70 4.27
N ARG A 433 25.79 -0.58 3.41
CA ARG A 433 25.92 -0.67 1.95
C ARG A 433 26.33 0.66 1.32
N GLY A 434 26.29 1.76 2.07
CA GLY A 434 26.63 3.10 1.60
C GLY A 434 28.13 3.21 1.27
N ARG A 435 28.42 3.70 0.07
CA ARG A 435 29.78 3.98 -0.42
C ARG A 435 29.88 5.42 -0.89
N THR A 436 31.07 5.95 -1.03
CA THR A 436 31.30 7.28 -1.61
C THR A 436 31.46 7.17 -3.12
N LEU A 437 30.58 7.84 -3.86
CA LEU A 437 30.68 7.98 -5.32
C LEU A 437 31.26 9.35 -5.68
N TYR A 438 32.24 9.36 -6.54
CA TYR A 438 32.88 10.57 -7.07
C TYR A 438 32.40 10.78 -8.51
N LEU A 439 31.52 11.78 -8.71
CA LEU A 439 30.86 12.06 -9.99
C LEU A 439 31.60 13.17 -10.75
N ARG A 440 32.09 12.88 -11.98
CA ARG A 440 32.85 13.81 -12.79
C ARG A 440 31.98 14.97 -13.31
N VAL A 441 32.46 16.21 -13.15
CA VAL A 441 31.80 17.45 -13.60
C VAL A 441 32.86 18.44 -14.16
N ALA A 442 32.42 19.37 -15.00
CA ALA A 442 33.27 20.43 -15.54
C ALA A 442 33.56 21.52 -14.49
N VAL A 443 34.82 21.94 -14.33
CA VAL A 443 35.26 22.96 -13.33
C VAL A 443 34.58 24.32 -13.49
N SER A 444 34.14 24.68 -14.72
CA SER A 444 33.37 25.93 -14.94
C SER A 444 32.14 26.11 -14.04
N MET A 445 31.63 25.04 -13.45
CA MET A 445 30.52 25.07 -12.48
C MET A 445 30.94 25.49 -11.07
N TYR A 446 32.22 25.31 -10.71
CA TYR A 446 32.72 25.60 -9.35
C TYR A 446 33.08 27.09 -9.16
N SER A 447 33.23 27.88 -10.23
CA SER A 447 33.70 29.26 -10.15
C SER A 447 32.59 30.33 -9.96
N SER A 448 31.32 29.92 -9.87
CA SER A 448 30.21 30.87 -9.68
C SER A 448 29.85 31.20 -8.22
N GLY A 449 30.76 30.99 -7.27
CA GLY A 449 30.43 31.13 -5.85
C GLY A 449 31.51 31.69 -4.93
N LYS A 450 32.54 32.41 -5.43
CA LYS A 450 33.45 33.15 -4.51
C LYS A 450 33.99 34.45 -5.13
N ASN A 451 33.20 35.54 -5.03
CA ASN A 451 33.74 36.89 -5.17
C ASN A 451 34.63 37.21 -3.96
N LYS A 452 35.97 36.93 -4.11
CA LYS A 452 37.00 37.19 -3.10
C LYS A 452 37.49 38.64 -3.06
N LYS A 453 36.84 39.63 -3.65
CA LYS A 453 37.31 41.03 -3.67
C LYS A 453 36.61 41.98 -2.73
N GLY A 454 35.66 41.51 -1.89
CA GLY A 454 34.93 42.34 -0.90
C GLY A 454 35.38 42.14 0.55
N ILE A 455 36.23 41.16 0.84
CA ILE A 455 36.46 40.72 2.25
C ILE A 455 37.65 41.47 2.95
N ILE A 456 38.58 42.07 2.20
CA ILE A 456 39.76 42.70 2.80
C ILE A 456 39.45 44.08 3.45
N GLY A 457 38.42 44.77 3.00
CA GLY A 457 37.97 46.04 3.62
C GLY A 457 37.12 45.91 4.88
N VAL A 458 36.52 44.74 5.09
CA VAL A 458 35.59 44.50 6.22
C VAL A 458 36.35 43.92 7.43
N VAL A 459 37.49 43.25 7.22
CA VAL A 459 38.24 42.57 8.28
C VAL A 459 38.98 43.57 9.22
N LEU A 460 39.41 44.75 8.74
CA LEU A 460 40.09 45.73 9.57
C LEU A 460 39.14 46.63 10.39
N GLY A 461 37.88 46.74 9.98
CA GLY A 461 36.84 47.43 10.77
C GLY A 461 36.17 46.57 11.82
N SER A 462 36.16 45.24 11.64
CA SER A 462 35.44 44.33 12.51
C SER A 462 36.21 43.87 13.76
N VAL A 463 37.52 43.95 13.78
CA VAL A 463 38.35 43.52 14.93
C VAL A 463 38.09 44.41 16.14
N SER A 464 37.89 45.73 15.97
CA SER A 464 37.62 46.64 17.08
C SER A 464 36.20 46.47 17.64
N VAL A 465 35.20 46.13 16.78
CA VAL A 465 33.81 45.86 17.18
C VAL A 465 33.72 44.49 17.86
N VAL A 466 34.47 43.50 17.38
CA VAL A 466 34.49 42.15 17.95
C VAL A 466 35.09 42.13 19.35
N LEU A 467 36.11 42.94 19.64
CA LEU A 467 36.70 43.04 20.98
C LEU A 467 35.75 43.71 22.00
N VAL A 468 34.93 44.68 21.57
CA VAL A 468 33.90 45.31 22.45
C VAL A 468 32.69 44.38 22.63
N PHE A 469 32.29 43.71 21.56
CA PHE A 469 31.19 42.72 21.66
C PHE A 469 31.59 41.45 22.40
N SER A 470 32.84 40.95 22.25
CA SER A 470 33.31 39.79 23.00
C SER A 470 33.47 40.09 24.49
N GLY A 471 33.86 41.31 24.88
CA GLY A 471 33.83 41.75 26.28
C GLY A 471 32.41 41.81 26.85
N LEU A 472 31.43 42.30 26.07
CA LEU A 472 30.01 42.36 26.44
C LEU A 472 29.39 40.93 26.45
N ILE A 473 29.74 40.09 25.48
CA ILE A 473 29.27 38.69 25.42
C ILE A 473 29.87 37.88 26.56
N PHE A 474 31.12 38.11 26.92
CA PHE A 474 31.77 37.48 28.11
C PHE A 474 31.15 37.90 29.40
N ALA A 475 30.81 39.19 29.56
CA ALA A 475 30.12 39.73 30.73
C ALA A 475 28.63 39.27 30.82
N VAL A 476 27.94 39.14 29.66
CA VAL A 476 26.57 38.56 29.56
C VAL A 476 26.61 37.06 29.69
N GLY A 477 27.61 36.38 29.14
CA GLY A 477 27.81 34.93 29.24
C GLY A 477 28.10 34.50 30.67
N LYS A 478 28.88 35.29 31.42
CA LYS A 478 29.14 35.02 32.84
C LYS A 478 27.90 35.27 33.73
N ARG A 479 26.98 36.16 33.33
CA ARG A 479 25.66 36.33 33.98
C ARG A 479 24.66 35.23 33.56
N ARG A 480 24.79 34.68 32.34
CA ARG A 480 23.92 33.55 31.88
C ARG A 480 24.34 32.16 32.39
N GLN A 481 25.58 32.00 32.92
CA GLN A 481 26.01 30.73 33.48
C GLN A 481 25.52 30.46 34.91
N VAL A 482 24.85 31.45 35.54
CA VAL A 482 24.24 31.28 36.88
C VAL A 482 22.75 30.93 36.79
N ASP A 483 22.08 31.19 35.64
CA ASP A 483 20.63 30.95 35.49
C ASP A 483 20.28 29.83 34.47
N GLU A 484 21.21 28.94 34.09
CA GLU A 484 20.97 27.79 33.20
C GLU A 484 20.66 26.48 33.98
N GLU A 485 20.13 26.60 35.17
CA GLU A 485 19.36 25.56 35.84
C GLU A 485 17.87 25.81 35.61
N GLN A 486 17.27 24.88 34.82
CA GLN A 486 15.85 24.79 34.50
C GLN A 486 15.30 25.69 33.34
N THR A 487 15.51 25.23 32.10
CA THR A 487 14.57 25.52 31.06
C THR A 487 14.19 24.23 30.35
N THR A 488 13.24 23.54 30.95
CA THR A 488 12.42 22.52 30.30
C THR A 488 11.49 23.25 29.35
N THR A 489 11.70 23.14 28.04
CA THR A 489 10.80 23.76 27.06
C THR A 489 9.51 22.95 27.08
N VAL A 490 8.40 23.57 27.46
CA VAL A 490 7.07 22.95 27.50
C VAL A 490 6.41 23.16 26.14
N TYR A 491 6.15 22.08 25.42
CA TYR A 491 5.34 22.07 24.20
C TYR A 491 3.91 21.62 24.57
N GLY A 492 3.00 22.55 24.76
CA GLY A 492 1.66 22.23 25.26
C GLY A 492 1.70 21.61 26.66
N SER A 493 1.18 20.37 26.82
CA SER A 493 1.24 19.61 28.08
C SER A 493 2.49 18.70 28.20
N LEU A 494 3.31 18.59 27.14
CA LEU A 494 4.46 17.70 27.07
C LEU A 494 5.76 18.38 27.43
N VAL A 495 6.63 17.64 28.14
CA VAL A 495 7.97 18.08 28.53
C VAL A 495 9.00 17.60 27.51
N ALA A 496 9.79 18.52 26.93
CA ALA A 496 10.95 18.17 26.11
C ALA A 496 12.15 17.88 27.02
N PHE A 497 12.47 16.61 27.22
CA PHE A 497 13.60 16.16 28.04
C PHE A 497 14.91 16.18 27.26
N ARG A 498 16.02 16.55 27.92
CA ARG A 498 17.37 16.36 27.37
C ARG A 498 17.78 14.89 27.51
N TYR A 499 18.51 14.36 26.54
CA TYR A 499 18.99 12.98 26.56
C TYR A 499 19.78 12.63 27.85
N LYS A 500 20.62 13.56 28.31
CA LYS A 500 21.39 13.39 29.56
C LYS A 500 20.52 13.19 30.81
N ASP A 501 19.36 13.84 30.84
CA ASP A 501 18.46 13.76 31.98
C ASP A 501 17.65 12.47 31.97
N VAL A 502 17.17 12.04 30.79
CA VAL A 502 16.52 10.71 30.62
C VAL A 502 17.50 9.59 30.89
N ARG A 503 18.75 9.70 30.42
CA ARG A 503 19.82 8.74 30.71
C ARG A 503 20.12 8.64 32.21
N ARG A 504 20.10 9.75 32.93
CA ARG A 504 20.28 9.78 34.39
C ARG A 504 19.06 9.14 35.07
N ALA A 505 17.84 9.49 34.73
CA ALA A 505 16.60 8.96 35.27
C ALA A 505 16.52 7.43 35.12
N THR A 506 17.00 6.88 34.00
CA THR A 506 17.02 5.43 33.71
C THR A 506 18.28 4.71 34.20
N LYS A 507 19.17 5.40 34.95
CA LYS A 507 20.46 4.87 35.39
C LYS A 507 21.28 4.26 34.24
N ASN A 508 21.39 5.02 33.12
CA ASN A 508 22.04 4.59 31.87
C ASN A 508 21.32 3.40 31.21
N PHE A 509 19.99 3.41 31.20
CA PHE A 509 19.14 2.35 30.60
C PHE A 509 19.42 0.96 31.19
N LYS A 510 19.63 0.89 32.50
CA LYS A 510 20.03 -0.35 33.18
C LYS A 510 18.87 -1.35 33.31
N GLU A 511 17.67 -0.88 33.67
CA GLU A 511 16.54 -1.73 33.97
C GLU A 511 15.62 -1.81 32.73
N LYS A 512 15.88 -2.82 31.89
CA LYS A 512 15.07 -3.10 30.70
C LYS A 512 13.83 -3.88 31.13
N MET A 513 12.64 -3.37 30.80
CA MET A 513 11.35 -3.98 31.12
C MET A 513 10.80 -4.83 29.98
N GLY A 514 11.11 -4.46 28.73
CA GLY A 514 10.62 -5.13 27.54
C GLY A 514 11.33 -4.63 26.29
N GLY A 515 11.10 -5.33 25.18
CA GLY A 515 11.62 -4.91 23.88
C GLY A 515 11.03 -5.76 22.77
N GLY A 516 10.87 -5.17 21.58
CA GLY A 516 10.32 -5.81 20.40
C GLY A 516 10.71 -5.00 19.14
N GLY A 517 10.01 -5.25 18.03
CA GLY A 517 10.25 -4.55 16.75
C GLY A 517 10.15 -3.03 16.81
N PHE A 518 9.48 -2.49 17.83
CA PHE A 518 9.29 -1.04 18.01
C PHE A 518 10.33 -0.38 18.91
N GLY A 519 11.23 -1.14 19.56
CA GLY A 519 12.26 -0.60 20.44
C GLY A 519 12.39 -1.30 21.77
N SER A 520 13.09 -0.66 22.71
CA SER A 520 13.30 -1.16 24.09
C SER A 520 12.68 -0.20 25.09
N VAL A 521 12.04 -0.74 26.14
CA VAL A 521 11.42 0.02 27.22
C VAL A 521 12.24 -0.16 28.50
N PHE A 522 12.53 0.95 29.19
CA PHE A 522 13.35 1.00 30.38
C PHE A 522 12.60 1.70 31.52
N LYS A 523 12.73 1.18 32.71
CA LYS A 523 12.24 1.84 33.91
C LYS A 523 13.15 2.98 34.34
N GLY A 524 12.56 4.08 34.78
CA GLY A 524 13.30 5.24 35.30
C GLY A 524 12.60 5.92 36.46
N LYS A 525 13.26 6.91 37.03
CA LYS A 525 12.73 7.74 38.10
C LYS A 525 13.16 9.18 37.89
N LEU A 526 12.18 10.09 37.78
CA LEU A 526 12.43 11.52 37.68
C LEU A 526 12.92 12.12 39.01
N PRO A 527 13.47 13.36 39.01
CA PRO A 527 13.95 14.01 40.22
C PRO A 527 12.86 14.23 41.28
N ASP A 528 11.62 14.41 40.86
CA ASP A 528 10.43 14.54 41.71
C ASP A 528 9.93 13.18 42.30
N SER A 529 10.70 12.14 42.11
CA SER A 529 10.38 10.76 42.52
C SER A 529 9.31 10.05 41.70
N THR A 530 8.78 10.65 40.62
CA THR A 530 7.84 10.02 39.70
C THR A 530 8.50 8.84 38.97
N THR A 531 7.91 7.65 39.07
CA THR A 531 8.37 6.47 38.30
C THR A 531 7.86 6.56 36.88
N ILE A 532 8.74 6.36 35.90
CA ILE A 532 8.47 6.49 34.46
C ILE A 532 8.89 5.24 33.71
N ALA A 533 8.29 5.06 32.52
CA ALA A 533 8.73 4.13 31.50
C ALA A 533 9.28 4.91 30.31
N VAL A 534 10.47 4.55 29.85
CA VAL A 534 11.14 5.21 28.73
C VAL A 534 11.26 4.24 27.56
N LYS A 535 10.55 4.52 26.48
CA LYS A 535 10.61 3.78 25.21
C LYS A 535 11.69 4.39 24.32
N GLN A 536 12.73 3.61 24.04
CA GLN A 536 13.79 3.96 23.10
C GLN A 536 13.48 3.29 21.76
N LEU A 537 13.23 4.07 20.72
CA LEU A 537 12.86 3.56 19.40
C LEU A 537 14.07 2.95 18.66
N ALA A 538 13.86 1.80 17.99
CA ALA A 538 14.93 0.95 17.49
C ALA A 538 15.54 1.36 16.14
N SER A 539 14.83 2.08 15.27
CA SER A 539 15.31 2.43 13.93
C SER A 539 15.16 3.91 13.61
N VAL A 540 16.08 4.46 12.81
CA VAL A 540 16.12 5.90 12.50
C VAL A 540 14.87 6.33 11.71
N ASN A 541 14.41 5.56 10.74
CA ASN A 541 13.28 5.97 9.86
C ASN A 541 11.92 5.54 10.37
N GLN A 542 11.76 4.27 10.72
CA GLN A 542 10.50 3.76 11.26
C GLN A 542 10.25 4.35 12.65
N GLY A 543 11.30 4.50 13.45
CA GLY A 543 11.26 5.16 14.74
C GLY A 543 10.88 6.64 14.65
N GLU A 544 11.32 7.39 13.65
CA GLU A 544 10.91 8.79 13.47
C GLU A 544 9.41 8.90 13.14
N LYS A 545 8.88 8.04 12.26
CA LYS A 545 7.44 8.02 11.94
C LYS A 545 6.59 7.67 13.17
N GLN A 546 7.00 6.66 13.92
CA GLN A 546 6.35 6.26 15.17
C GLN A 546 6.45 7.35 16.23
N PHE A 547 7.63 7.92 16.41
CA PHE A 547 7.85 9.04 17.33
C PHE A 547 6.89 10.20 17.04
N ARG A 548 6.78 10.61 15.77
CA ARG A 548 5.87 11.68 15.38
C ARG A 548 4.42 11.30 15.60
N ALA A 549 4.00 10.08 15.24
CA ALA A 549 2.65 9.60 15.47
C ALA A 549 2.29 9.64 16.97
N GLU A 550 3.14 9.09 17.84
CA GLU A 550 2.90 9.05 19.28
C GLU A 550 2.89 10.45 19.92
N VAL A 551 3.85 11.31 19.56
CA VAL A 551 3.91 12.70 20.10
C VAL A 551 2.73 13.54 19.61
N SER A 552 2.34 13.44 18.32
CA SER A 552 1.22 14.22 17.79
C SER A 552 -0.13 13.77 18.33
N THR A 553 -0.29 12.47 18.59
CA THR A 553 -1.53 11.88 19.10
C THR A 553 -1.64 12.08 20.61
N LEU A 554 -0.72 11.51 21.38
CA LEU A 554 -0.77 11.53 22.84
C LEU A 554 -0.47 12.91 23.45
N GLY A 555 0.16 13.81 22.70
CA GLY A 555 0.46 15.17 23.17
C GLY A 555 -0.77 16.05 23.31
N THR A 556 -1.89 15.67 22.73
CA THR A 556 -3.12 16.49 22.66
C THR A 556 -4.31 15.87 23.42
N ILE A 557 -4.20 14.61 23.85
CA ILE A 557 -5.29 13.86 24.47
C ILE A 557 -4.93 13.36 25.88
N GLN A 558 -5.94 13.27 26.76
CA GLN A 558 -5.82 12.68 28.09
C GLN A 558 -7.12 11.98 28.46
N HIS A 559 -7.02 10.71 28.85
CA HIS A 559 -8.15 9.92 29.32
C HIS A 559 -7.66 8.87 30.34
N VAL A 560 -8.51 8.51 31.31
CA VAL A 560 -8.15 7.56 32.39
C VAL A 560 -7.73 6.18 31.84
N ASN A 561 -8.30 5.75 30.71
CA ASN A 561 -7.99 4.48 30.06
C ASN A 561 -7.03 4.61 28.86
N LEU A 562 -6.26 5.70 28.79
CA LEU A 562 -5.16 5.86 27.83
C LEU A 562 -3.84 6.07 28.59
N VAL A 563 -2.75 5.52 28.07
CA VAL A 563 -1.42 5.74 28.67
C VAL A 563 -1.01 7.20 28.51
N ARG A 564 -0.53 7.80 29.60
CA ARG A 564 -0.10 9.20 29.60
C ARG A 564 1.33 9.33 29.11
N LEU A 565 1.53 10.18 28.10
CA LEU A 565 2.85 10.62 27.68
C LEU A 565 3.26 11.84 28.53
N HIS A 566 4.33 11.74 29.34
CA HIS A 566 4.87 12.85 30.12
C HIS A 566 5.71 13.80 29.25
N GLY A 567 6.38 13.24 28.26
CA GLY A 567 7.20 14.02 27.34
C GLY A 567 8.09 13.17 26.46
N PHE A 568 9.05 13.81 25.82
CA PHE A 568 9.89 13.15 24.82
C PHE A 568 11.31 13.72 24.81
N CYS A 569 12.25 12.98 24.23
CA CYS A 569 13.57 13.48 23.87
C CYS A 569 13.79 13.31 22.35
N SER A 570 14.18 14.40 21.68
CA SER A 570 14.45 14.44 20.23
C SER A 570 15.79 15.13 19.98
N GLU A 571 16.90 14.53 20.44
CA GLU A 571 18.26 15.03 20.21
C GLU A 571 18.95 14.21 19.12
N GLY A 572 19.14 14.79 17.93
CA GLY A 572 19.73 14.11 16.78
C GLY A 572 19.05 12.78 16.48
N LYS A 573 19.81 11.69 16.48
CA LYS A 573 19.32 10.32 16.26
C LYS A 573 18.64 9.70 17.52
N LYS A 574 18.63 10.40 18.65
CA LYS A 574 18.05 9.88 19.91
C LYS A 574 16.57 10.26 19.98
N LYS A 575 15.69 9.28 19.80
CA LYS A 575 14.23 9.42 19.91
C LYS A 575 13.76 8.58 21.10
N LEU A 576 13.32 9.26 22.15
CA LEU A 576 12.86 8.64 23.39
C LEU A 576 11.48 9.21 23.74
N LEU A 577 10.59 8.36 24.18
CA LEU A 577 9.26 8.68 24.68
C LEU A 577 9.20 8.36 26.17
N VAL A 578 8.68 9.28 26.97
CA VAL A 578 8.64 9.15 28.45
C VAL A 578 7.19 9.06 28.88
N TYR A 579 6.81 7.88 29.36
CA TYR A 579 5.44 7.54 29.77
C TYR A 579 5.30 7.39 31.28
N GLU A 580 4.07 7.42 31.76
CA GLU A 580 3.75 6.89 33.10
C GLU A 580 4.12 5.42 33.19
N TYR A 581 4.49 4.99 34.39
CA TYR A 581 4.89 3.61 34.64
C TYR A 581 3.69 2.75 35.03
N MET A 582 3.51 1.65 34.31
CA MET A 582 2.43 0.69 34.54
C MET A 582 2.95 -0.50 35.32
N GLN A 583 2.52 -0.61 36.59
CA GLN A 583 3.09 -1.56 37.56
C GLN A 583 2.78 -3.03 37.22
N ASN A 584 1.58 -3.29 36.70
CA ASN A 584 1.13 -4.66 36.40
C ASN A 584 1.43 -5.08 34.95
N GLY A 585 2.21 -4.26 34.17
CA GLY A 585 2.65 -4.62 32.82
C GLY A 585 1.48 -4.71 31.84
N SER A 586 1.58 -5.60 30.86
CA SER A 586 0.60 -5.78 29.78
C SER A 586 -0.36 -6.94 30.03
N LEU A 587 -1.57 -6.86 29.51
CA LEU A 587 -2.64 -7.84 29.68
C LEU A 587 -2.23 -9.24 29.21
N ASP A 588 -1.47 -9.35 28.11
CA ASP A 588 -1.01 -10.63 27.56
C ASP A 588 -0.18 -11.42 28.56
N SER A 589 0.62 -10.74 29.39
CA SER A 589 1.43 -11.38 30.42
C SER A 589 0.59 -12.11 31.49
N HIS A 590 -0.62 -11.63 31.73
CA HIS A 590 -1.57 -12.23 32.69
C HIS A 590 -2.47 -13.30 32.06
N LEU A 591 -2.73 -13.23 30.76
CA LEU A 591 -3.60 -14.18 30.05
C LEU A 591 -2.84 -15.44 29.61
N PHE A 592 -1.62 -15.30 29.07
CA PHE A 592 -0.97 -16.37 28.31
C PHE A 592 0.28 -16.97 28.97
N HIS A 593 0.97 -16.26 29.91
CA HIS A 593 2.19 -16.76 30.48
C HIS A 593 1.94 -17.67 31.69
N LYS A 594 2.74 -18.75 31.78
CA LYS A 594 2.65 -19.77 32.83
C LYS A 594 3.30 -19.36 34.17
N MET A 595 3.78 -18.12 34.31
CA MET A 595 4.39 -17.71 35.57
C MET A 595 3.32 -17.58 36.66
N GLU A 596 3.71 -17.77 37.91
CA GLU A 596 2.93 -17.71 39.17
C GLU A 596 2.21 -16.34 39.41
N SER A 597 1.88 -15.62 38.33
CA SER A 597 1.08 -14.41 38.41
C SER A 597 -0.37 -14.76 38.77
N LYS A 598 -0.91 -14.06 39.74
CA LYS A 598 -2.33 -14.15 40.13
C LYS A 598 -3.23 -14.13 38.91
N VAL A 599 -3.96 -15.20 38.67
CA VAL A 599 -4.94 -15.30 37.57
C VAL A 599 -5.94 -14.17 37.75
N LEU A 600 -6.19 -13.38 36.66
CA LEU A 600 -7.21 -12.36 36.67
C LEU A 600 -8.59 -13.02 36.81
N ASP A 601 -9.33 -12.66 37.86
CA ASP A 601 -10.71 -13.12 38.04
C ASP A 601 -11.65 -12.53 36.98
N TRP A 602 -12.86 -13.08 36.86
CA TRP A 602 -13.84 -12.65 35.84
C TRP A 602 -14.19 -11.16 35.96
N LYS A 603 -14.42 -10.69 37.16
CA LYS A 603 -14.79 -9.30 37.42
C LYS A 603 -13.69 -8.35 36.94
N THR A 604 -12.44 -8.66 37.19
CA THR A 604 -11.29 -7.86 36.72
C THR A 604 -11.20 -7.91 35.21
N ARG A 605 -11.36 -9.09 34.57
CA ARG A 605 -11.36 -9.19 33.10
C ARG A 605 -12.49 -8.37 32.48
N TYR A 606 -13.68 -8.39 33.06
CA TYR A 606 -14.82 -7.59 32.60
C TYR A 606 -14.55 -6.09 32.72
N GLN A 607 -13.96 -5.63 33.82
CA GLN A 607 -13.57 -4.23 33.98
C GLN A 607 -12.46 -3.83 33.03
N ILE A 608 -11.53 -4.71 32.69
CA ILE A 608 -10.51 -4.48 31.66
C ILE A 608 -11.17 -4.31 30.28
N ALA A 609 -12.14 -5.16 29.94
CA ALA A 609 -12.91 -5.01 28.71
C ALA A 609 -13.62 -3.63 28.68
N LEU A 610 -14.36 -3.28 29.72
CA LEU A 610 -15.10 -2.03 29.80
C LEU A 610 -14.19 -0.79 29.74
N GLY A 611 -13.09 -0.79 30.50
CA GLY A 611 -12.14 0.33 30.50
C GLY A 611 -11.45 0.51 29.17
N THR A 612 -11.03 -0.58 28.50
CA THR A 612 -10.46 -0.52 27.15
C THR A 612 -11.46 0.05 26.15
N ALA A 613 -12.75 -0.38 26.22
CA ALA A 613 -13.81 0.16 25.37
C ALA A 613 -14.03 1.67 25.57
N LYS A 614 -14.00 2.15 26.82
CA LYS A 614 -14.09 3.59 27.13
C LYS A 614 -12.92 4.38 26.54
N GLY A 615 -11.69 3.85 26.62
CA GLY A 615 -10.52 4.46 26.01
C GLY A 615 -10.67 4.59 24.50
N LEU A 616 -11.17 3.55 23.82
CA LEU A 616 -11.41 3.56 22.38
C LEU A 616 -12.60 4.47 21.98
N ALA A 617 -13.69 4.47 22.76
CA ALA A 617 -14.81 5.37 22.52
C ALA A 617 -14.36 6.85 22.57
N TYR A 618 -13.54 7.21 23.56
CA TYR A 618 -12.95 8.55 23.64
C TYR A 618 -12.13 8.90 22.38
N LEU A 619 -11.27 7.98 21.89
CA LEU A 619 -10.47 8.22 20.69
C LEU A 619 -11.32 8.38 19.43
N HIS A 620 -12.41 7.62 19.32
CA HIS A 620 -13.24 7.57 18.12
C HIS A 620 -14.29 8.68 18.06
N GLU A 621 -14.86 9.07 19.19
CA GLU A 621 -16.10 9.84 19.25
C GLU A 621 -15.94 11.18 19.98
N GLU A 622 -15.05 11.28 20.99
CA GLU A 622 -14.93 12.47 21.83
C GLU A 622 -13.75 13.37 21.43
N CYS A 623 -12.73 12.84 20.76
CA CYS A 623 -11.61 13.63 20.28
C CYS A 623 -12.02 14.58 19.16
N ARG A 624 -11.29 15.72 19.03
CA ARG A 624 -11.51 16.70 17.95
C ARG A 624 -11.42 16.06 16.56
N ASP A 625 -10.41 15.25 16.34
CA ASP A 625 -10.23 14.43 15.15
C ASP A 625 -10.33 12.98 15.58
N CYS A 626 -11.06 12.15 14.83
CA CYS A 626 -11.16 10.72 15.12
C CYS A 626 -9.79 10.06 15.05
N ILE A 627 -9.39 9.35 16.09
CA ILE A 627 -8.10 8.66 16.18
C ILE A 627 -8.32 7.17 16.07
N ILE A 628 -7.80 6.56 15.00
CA ILE A 628 -7.78 5.11 14.83
C ILE A 628 -6.46 4.59 15.38
N HIS A 629 -6.48 3.65 16.32
CA HIS A 629 -5.29 3.11 16.97
C HIS A 629 -4.48 2.18 16.05
N CYS A 630 -5.15 1.33 15.29
CA CYS A 630 -4.60 0.41 14.28
C CYS A 630 -3.80 -0.78 14.83
N ASP A 631 -3.65 -0.96 16.14
CA ASP A 631 -2.92 -2.12 16.72
C ASP A 631 -3.48 -2.51 18.09
N ILE A 632 -4.79 -2.71 18.20
CA ILE A 632 -5.44 -3.16 19.43
C ILE A 632 -5.20 -4.65 19.62
N LYS A 633 -4.58 -5.01 20.75
CA LYS A 633 -4.23 -6.38 21.17
C LYS A 633 -3.84 -6.40 22.63
N PRO A 634 -3.81 -7.56 23.32
CA PRO A 634 -3.48 -7.66 24.75
C PRO A 634 -2.11 -7.09 25.14
N GLU A 635 -1.11 -7.14 24.26
CA GLU A 635 0.22 -6.57 24.50
C GLU A 635 0.18 -5.04 24.64
N ASN A 636 -0.78 -4.36 24.00
CA ASN A 636 -0.93 -2.92 24.01
C ASN A 636 -1.95 -2.42 25.03
N ILE A 637 -2.52 -3.28 25.85
CA ILE A 637 -3.35 -2.94 27.00
C ILE A 637 -2.50 -3.08 28.26
N LEU A 638 -2.08 -1.94 28.81
CA LEU A 638 -1.28 -1.91 30.04
C LEU A 638 -2.16 -1.78 31.28
N LEU A 639 -1.73 -2.36 32.39
CA LEU A 639 -2.47 -2.41 33.64
C LEU A 639 -1.75 -1.58 34.72
N ASP A 640 -2.48 -0.67 35.35
CA ASP A 640 -1.97 0.11 36.48
C ASP A 640 -1.95 -0.68 37.79
N VAL A 641 -1.69 -0.02 38.90
CA VAL A 641 -1.61 -0.68 40.23
C VAL A 641 -2.93 -1.35 40.65
N ASP A 642 -4.07 -0.82 40.19
CA ASP A 642 -5.41 -1.32 40.50
C ASP A 642 -5.96 -2.24 39.41
N PHE A 643 -5.12 -2.71 38.48
CA PHE A 643 -5.50 -3.46 37.27
C PHE A 643 -6.45 -2.70 36.33
N SER A 644 -6.51 -1.36 36.43
CA SER A 644 -7.26 -0.56 35.47
C SER A 644 -6.52 -0.51 34.13
N PRO A 645 -7.22 -0.76 33.01
CA PRO A 645 -6.57 -0.83 31.69
C PRO A 645 -6.29 0.56 31.11
N LYS A 646 -5.15 0.66 30.45
CA LYS A 646 -4.76 1.82 29.65
C LYS A 646 -4.26 1.36 28.27
N VAL A 647 -4.91 1.89 27.23
CA VAL A 647 -4.47 1.64 25.84
C VAL A 647 -3.15 2.34 25.59
N ALA A 648 -2.19 1.64 25.00
CA ALA A 648 -0.81 2.09 24.79
C ALA A 648 -0.32 1.76 23.39
N ASP A 649 0.84 2.29 23.01
CA ASP A 649 1.52 2.10 21.71
C ASP A 649 0.79 2.69 20.50
N PHE A 650 0.75 4.00 20.42
CA PHE A 650 0.15 4.77 19.31
C PHE A 650 1.06 4.91 18.08
N GLY A 651 2.09 4.11 17.97
CA GLY A 651 3.07 4.17 16.87
C GLY A 651 2.49 3.93 15.47
N LEU A 652 1.32 3.30 15.37
CA LEU A 652 0.58 3.08 14.13
C LEU A 652 -0.68 3.94 13.99
N ALA A 653 -1.02 4.75 15.00
CA ALA A 653 -2.26 5.53 15.03
C ALA A 653 -2.42 6.47 13.83
N LYS A 654 -3.67 6.68 13.43
CA LYS A 654 -4.07 7.56 12.32
C LYS A 654 -5.08 8.60 12.79
N LEU A 655 -4.86 9.85 12.38
CA LEU A 655 -5.78 10.94 12.61
C LEU A 655 -6.70 11.11 11.39
N LEU A 656 -7.98 11.07 11.61
CA LEU A 656 -9.02 11.34 10.62
C LEU A 656 -9.59 12.74 10.86
N GLY A 657 -9.31 13.69 9.96
CA GLY A 657 -9.97 14.99 10.00
C GLY A 657 -11.49 14.88 9.78
N ARG A 658 -12.27 15.82 10.27
CA ARG A 658 -13.75 15.80 10.22
C ARG A 658 -14.36 15.67 8.82
N GLU A 659 -13.61 16.01 7.78
CA GLU A 659 -14.05 15.92 6.39
C GLU A 659 -13.76 14.54 5.74
N PHE A 660 -13.00 13.68 6.43
CA PHE A 660 -12.59 12.38 5.91
C PHE A 660 -13.09 11.27 6.84
N SER A 661 -13.99 10.44 6.37
CA SER A 661 -14.49 9.29 7.14
C SER A 661 -13.63 8.03 7.02
N LYS A 662 -12.59 8.03 6.12
CA LYS A 662 -11.80 6.84 5.78
C LYS A 662 -10.34 7.21 5.48
N VAL A 663 -9.39 6.34 5.85
CA VAL A 663 -7.96 6.46 5.49
C VAL A 663 -7.51 5.28 4.65
N LEU A 664 -6.94 5.56 3.49
CA LEU A 664 -6.19 4.57 2.73
C LEU A 664 -4.77 4.48 3.29
N THR A 665 -4.35 3.30 3.75
CA THR A 665 -3.01 3.09 4.33
C THR A 665 -2.49 1.71 3.99
N THR A 666 -1.16 1.54 3.94
CA THR A 666 -0.54 0.22 3.79
C THR A 666 -0.89 -0.66 4.99
N MET A 667 -1.15 -1.95 4.74
CA MET A 667 -1.47 -2.94 5.77
C MET A 667 -0.39 -2.93 6.86
N ARG A 668 -0.81 -2.64 8.08
CA ARG A 668 0.03 -2.65 9.29
C ARG A 668 -0.82 -3.09 10.46
N GLY A 669 -0.21 -3.78 11.41
CA GLY A 669 -0.88 -4.31 12.58
C GLY A 669 -0.40 -5.73 12.88
N THR A 670 -1.04 -6.37 13.83
CA THR A 670 -0.67 -7.72 14.29
C THR A 670 -1.59 -8.75 13.66
N THR A 671 -1.01 -9.76 12.99
CA THR A 671 -1.76 -10.90 12.44
C THR A 671 -2.65 -11.54 13.52
N GLY A 672 -3.90 -11.83 13.18
CA GLY A 672 -4.91 -12.36 14.10
C GLY A 672 -5.84 -11.30 14.71
N TYR A 673 -5.52 -9.99 14.59
CA TYR A 673 -6.39 -8.89 15.02
C TYR A 673 -6.77 -7.95 13.87
N LEU A 674 -6.21 -8.17 12.68
CA LEU A 674 -6.47 -7.33 11.51
C LEU A 674 -7.90 -7.52 11.03
N ALA A 675 -8.62 -6.41 10.90
CA ALA A 675 -9.96 -6.40 10.32
C ALA A 675 -9.93 -6.77 8.82
N PRO A 676 -11.02 -7.36 8.28
CA PRO A 676 -11.12 -7.71 6.86
C PRO A 676 -10.71 -6.59 5.90
N GLU A 677 -11.10 -5.35 6.17
CA GLU A 677 -10.74 -4.19 5.35
C GLU A 677 -9.24 -3.92 5.27
N TRP A 678 -8.45 -4.30 6.27
CA TRP A 678 -6.98 -4.26 6.19
C TRP A 678 -6.43 -5.28 5.20
N ILE A 679 -6.97 -6.50 5.26
CA ILE A 679 -6.59 -7.61 4.38
C ILE A 679 -7.01 -7.29 2.95
N LEU A 680 -8.17 -6.66 2.78
CA LEU A 680 -8.74 -6.26 1.49
C LEU A 680 -8.08 -5.01 0.90
N GLY A 681 -7.19 -4.33 1.65
CA GLY A 681 -6.57 -3.08 1.22
C GLY A 681 -7.55 -1.94 0.97
N VAL A 682 -8.77 -2.01 1.53
CA VAL A 682 -9.74 -0.91 1.47
C VAL A 682 -9.43 0.14 2.53
N ALA A 683 -9.97 1.34 2.34
CA ALA A 683 -9.78 2.41 3.31
C ALA A 683 -10.39 2.04 4.66
N ILE A 684 -9.57 2.15 5.70
CA ILE A 684 -9.96 1.83 7.07
C ILE A 684 -10.75 2.96 7.72
N THR A 685 -11.60 2.57 8.65
CA THR A 685 -12.33 3.47 9.55
C THR A 685 -11.99 3.09 11.00
N ASN A 686 -12.55 3.80 11.97
CA ASN A 686 -12.50 3.42 13.39
C ASN A 686 -13.08 2.02 13.66
N LYS A 687 -13.88 1.47 12.74
CA LYS A 687 -14.43 0.11 12.83
C LYS A 687 -13.36 -0.99 12.72
N ALA A 688 -12.16 -0.66 12.24
CA ALA A 688 -11.03 -1.59 12.26
C ALA A 688 -10.57 -1.87 13.71
N ASP A 689 -10.53 -0.84 14.58
CA ASP A 689 -10.24 -1.03 16.01
C ASP A 689 -11.35 -1.82 16.72
N VAL A 690 -12.61 -1.64 16.31
CA VAL A 690 -13.76 -2.41 16.84
C VAL A 690 -13.58 -3.90 16.55
N TYR A 691 -13.15 -4.27 15.35
CA TYR A 691 -12.85 -5.66 14.99
C TYR A 691 -11.72 -6.23 15.85
N SER A 692 -10.58 -5.51 15.93
CA SER A 692 -9.44 -5.91 16.74
C SER A 692 -9.81 -6.06 18.21
N TYR A 693 -10.68 -5.18 18.71
CA TYR A 693 -11.24 -5.26 20.07
C TYR A 693 -12.09 -6.51 20.24
N GLY A 694 -12.95 -6.86 19.28
CA GLY A 694 -13.74 -8.10 19.29
C GLY A 694 -12.85 -9.36 19.37
N MET A 695 -11.78 -9.39 18.57
CA MET A 695 -10.79 -10.48 18.61
C MET A 695 -10.10 -10.57 19.98
N MET A 696 -9.76 -9.45 20.60
CA MET A 696 -9.20 -9.38 21.94
C MET A 696 -10.20 -9.87 23.01
N LEU A 697 -11.50 -9.60 22.88
CA LEU A 697 -12.52 -10.10 23.81
C LEU A 697 -12.56 -11.63 23.85
N PHE A 698 -12.43 -12.32 22.71
CA PHE A 698 -12.36 -13.78 22.68
C PHE A 698 -11.16 -14.32 23.47
N GLU A 699 -10.00 -13.68 23.37
CA GLU A 699 -8.81 -14.06 24.15
C GLU A 699 -8.99 -13.78 25.65
N LEU A 700 -9.66 -12.69 26.00
CA LEU A 700 -9.98 -12.32 27.37
C LEU A 700 -10.92 -13.34 28.02
N ILE A 701 -11.90 -13.85 27.25
CA ILE A 701 -12.86 -14.87 27.69
C ILE A 701 -12.15 -16.22 27.88
N SER A 702 -11.39 -16.65 26.87
CA SER A 702 -10.83 -18.01 26.81
C SER A 702 -9.50 -18.18 27.54
N GLY A 703 -8.77 -17.08 27.84
CA GLY A 703 -7.42 -17.12 28.42
C GLY A 703 -6.38 -17.74 27.49
N ARG A 704 -6.63 -17.80 26.17
CA ARG A 704 -5.73 -18.37 25.16
C ARG A 704 -5.72 -17.52 23.89
N ARG A 705 -4.64 -17.67 23.12
CA ARG A 705 -4.51 -16.99 21.83
C ARG A 705 -5.51 -17.53 20.80
N ASN A 706 -6.13 -16.65 20.03
CA ASN A 706 -7.02 -17.02 18.94
C ASN A 706 -6.30 -17.83 17.84
N THR A 707 -5.00 -17.60 17.65
CA THR A 707 -4.16 -18.27 16.64
C THR A 707 -3.67 -19.67 17.05
N TYR A 708 -3.99 -20.14 18.25
CA TYR A 708 -3.60 -21.46 18.72
C TYR A 708 -4.55 -22.53 18.17
N GLN A 709 -4.15 -23.22 17.11
CA GLN A 709 -4.80 -24.41 16.58
C GLN A 709 -4.12 -25.66 17.19
N SER A 710 -4.88 -26.52 17.86
CA SER A 710 -4.47 -27.89 18.09
C SER A 710 -5.23 -28.79 17.12
N GLU A 711 -4.66 -29.92 16.73
CA GLU A 711 -5.26 -30.88 15.78
C GLU A 711 -6.72 -31.32 16.12
N ALA A 712 -7.24 -30.92 17.26
CA ALA A 712 -8.57 -31.29 17.76
C ALA A 712 -9.52 -30.10 17.99
N THR A 713 -9.11 -28.84 17.80
CA THR A 713 -9.95 -27.68 18.14
C THR A 713 -10.14 -26.74 16.98
N LYS A 714 -11.41 -26.47 16.64
CA LYS A 714 -11.82 -25.41 15.70
C LYS A 714 -11.25 -24.05 16.12
N TYR A 715 -11.01 -23.18 15.15
CA TYR A 715 -10.60 -21.79 15.39
C TYR A 715 -11.55 -21.12 16.39
N PHE A 716 -11.02 -20.63 17.52
CA PHE A 716 -11.83 -20.24 18.68
C PHE A 716 -12.93 -19.20 18.39
N PRO A 717 -12.68 -18.09 17.61
CA PRO A 717 -13.73 -17.11 17.31
C PRO A 717 -14.93 -17.71 16.56
N ILE A 718 -14.72 -18.70 15.68
CA ILE A 718 -15.81 -19.39 14.96
C ILE A 718 -16.58 -20.32 15.89
N TRP A 719 -15.86 -21.12 16.68
CA TRP A 719 -16.50 -21.98 17.66
C TRP A 719 -17.35 -21.19 18.64
N ALA A 720 -16.82 -20.07 19.18
CA ALA A 720 -17.55 -19.20 20.07
C ALA A 720 -18.79 -18.59 19.38
N SER A 721 -18.66 -18.17 18.11
CA SER A 721 -19.81 -17.65 17.35
C SER A 721 -20.89 -18.72 17.12
N SER A 722 -20.51 -19.97 16.82
CA SER A 722 -21.47 -21.09 16.69
C SER A 722 -22.21 -21.34 18.00
N VAL A 723 -21.50 -21.41 19.13
CA VAL A 723 -22.10 -21.59 20.47
C VAL A 723 -23.10 -20.47 20.79
N VAL A 724 -22.76 -19.22 20.45
CA VAL A 724 -23.64 -18.06 20.70
C VAL A 724 -24.90 -18.11 19.84
N ILE A 725 -24.80 -18.53 18.57
CA ILE A 725 -25.93 -18.58 17.62
C ILE A 725 -26.85 -19.76 17.94
N GLU A 726 -26.30 -20.91 18.26
CA GLU A 726 -27.04 -22.13 18.56
C GLU A 726 -27.64 -22.12 19.97
N GLY A 727 -27.32 -21.12 20.81
CA GLY A 727 -27.76 -21.07 22.21
C GLY A 727 -27.14 -22.16 23.08
N GLY A 728 -25.89 -22.56 22.74
CA GLY A 728 -25.15 -23.59 23.43
C GLY A 728 -24.61 -23.15 24.83
N ASP A 729 -23.82 -24.01 25.48
CA ASP A 729 -23.24 -23.71 26.78
C ASP A 729 -22.04 -22.72 26.63
N VAL A 730 -22.27 -21.44 27.01
CA VAL A 730 -21.24 -20.41 27.02
C VAL A 730 -20.13 -20.63 28.05
N PHE A 731 -20.37 -21.46 29.10
CA PHE A 731 -19.32 -21.78 30.07
C PHE A 731 -18.20 -22.61 29.44
N SER A 732 -18.48 -23.36 28.38
CA SER A 732 -17.49 -24.11 27.62
C SER A 732 -16.43 -23.20 26.98
N LEU A 733 -16.76 -21.91 26.78
CA LEU A 733 -15.89 -20.90 26.16
C LEU A 733 -14.93 -20.27 27.19
N LEU A 734 -15.20 -20.38 28.48
CA LEU A 734 -14.42 -19.72 29.53
C LEU A 734 -13.05 -20.36 29.74
N ASP A 735 -12.11 -19.53 30.17
CA ASP A 735 -10.81 -19.99 30.70
C ASP A 735 -11.02 -20.94 31.87
N SER A 736 -10.51 -22.15 31.76
CA SER A 736 -10.59 -23.16 32.80
C SER A 736 -9.92 -22.78 34.13
N LYS A 737 -9.13 -21.70 34.14
CA LYS A 737 -8.50 -21.14 35.35
C LYS A 737 -9.44 -20.22 36.14
N LEU A 738 -10.60 -19.86 35.58
CA LEU A 738 -11.58 -19.02 36.27
C LEU A 738 -12.35 -19.89 37.28
N GLU A 739 -12.31 -19.47 38.54
CA GLU A 739 -13.06 -20.13 39.62
C GLU A 739 -14.56 -19.82 39.52
N THR A 740 -15.38 -20.60 40.17
CA THR A 740 -16.83 -20.84 39.98
C THR A 740 -17.80 -19.65 40.20
N HIS A 741 -17.37 -18.40 40.26
CA HIS A 741 -18.23 -17.23 40.50
C HIS A 741 -18.20 -16.30 39.28
N VAL A 742 -18.81 -16.75 38.17
CA VAL A 742 -18.91 -15.97 36.93
C VAL A 742 -20.38 -15.66 36.70
N ASP A 743 -20.70 -14.39 36.44
CA ASP A 743 -22.06 -13.97 36.09
C ASP A 743 -22.40 -14.43 34.66
N VAL A 744 -23.37 -15.30 34.53
CA VAL A 744 -23.83 -15.89 33.28
C VAL A 744 -24.27 -14.82 32.27
N GLU A 745 -24.97 -13.80 32.77
CA GLU A 745 -25.46 -12.72 31.89
C GLU A 745 -24.33 -11.89 31.32
N GLU A 746 -23.28 -11.61 32.12
CA GLU A 746 -22.09 -10.94 31.66
C GLU A 746 -21.33 -11.78 30.62
N VAL A 747 -21.23 -13.09 30.77
CA VAL A 747 -20.60 -13.99 29.79
C VAL A 747 -21.37 -13.99 28.48
N TRP A 748 -22.67 -14.15 28.51
CA TRP A 748 -23.50 -14.07 27.32
C TRP A 748 -23.38 -12.73 26.62
N ARG A 749 -23.39 -11.65 27.39
CA ARG A 749 -23.25 -10.27 26.88
C ARG A 749 -21.94 -10.06 26.17
N ILE A 750 -20.82 -10.42 26.77
CA ILE A 750 -19.50 -10.22 26.17
C ILE A 750 -19.27 -11.12 24.95
N CYS A 751 -19.80 -12.38 24.96
CA CYS A 751 -19.70 -13.27 23.80
C CYS A 751 -20.50 -12.75 22.61
N LYS A 752 -21.75 -12.31 22.83
CA LYS A 752 -22.59 -11.69 21.78
C LYS A 752 -21.92 -10.43 21.22
N LEU A 753 -21.36 -9.61 22.11
CA LEU A 753 -20.65 -8.38 21.74
C LEU A 753 -19.42 -8.67 20.89
N ALA A 754 -18.60 -9.66 21.28
CA ALA A 754 -17.45 -10.07 20.50
C ALA A 754 -17.84 -10.50 19.07
N CYS A 755 -18.90 -11.32 18.94
CA CYS A 755 -19.46 -11.71 17.65
C CYS A 755 -19.94 -10.51 16.83
N TRP A 756 -20.56 -9.50 17.47
CA TRP A 756 -21.00 -8.29 16.78
C TRP A 756 -19.82 -7.43 16.29
N CYS A 757 -18.76 -7.32 17.09
CA CYS A 757 -17.56 -6.56 16.75
C CYS A 757 -16.78 -7.12 15.55
N ILE A 758 -16.81 -8.44 15.31
CA ILE A 758 -16.01 -9.11 14.26
C ILE A 758 -16.76 -9.32 12.94
N GLN A 759 -17.88 -8.63 12.71
CA GLN A 759 -18.60 -8.75 11.44
C GLN A 759 -17.73 -8.33 10.24
N ASP A 760 -17.91 -9.01 9.09
CA ASP A 760 -17.11 -8.77 7.88
C ASP A 760 -17.28 -7.34 7.36
N ASP A 761 -18.51 -6.85 7.26
CA ASP A 761 -18.80 -5.46 6.88
C ASP A 761 -18.61 -4.53 8.08
N ALA A 762 -17.70 -3.57 7.95
CA ALA A 762 -17.43 -2.56 8.97
C ALA A 762 -18.68 -1.78 9.41
N ASN A 763 -19.65 -1.57 8.51
CA ASN A 763 -20.90 -0.87 8.84
C ASN A 763 -21.81 -1.68 9.74
N HIS A 764 -21.69 -3.00 9.77
CA HIS A 764 -22.47 -3.89 10.63
C HIS A 764 -21.89 -4.02 12.03
N ARG A 765 -20.67 -3.53 12.28
CA ARG A 765 -20.06 -3.51 13.61
C ARG A 765 -20.61 -2.35 14.44
N PRO A 766 -20.70 -2.49 15.78
CA PRO A 766 -21.11 -1.40 16.66
C PRO A 766 -20.12 -0.22 16.61
N SER A 767 -20.56 0.95 17.10
CA SER A 767 -19.62 1.99 17.53
C SER A 767 -18.98 1.60 18.88
N MET A 768 -17.86 2.24 19.26
CA MET A 768 -17.29 1.96 20.59
C MET A 768 -18.16 2.51 21.72
N GLY A 769 -18.95 3.54 21.46
CA GLY A 769 -20.01 4.02 22.38
C GLY A 769 -21.08 2.97 22.63
N ASP A 770 -21.58 2.29 21.55
CA ASP A 770 -22.52 1.16 21.69
C ASP A 770 -21.87 0.02 22.48
N VAL A 771 -20.60 -0.32 22.22
CA VAL A 771 -19.84 -1.33 22.97
C VAL A 771 -19.83 -1.03 24.46
N VAL A 772 -19.58 0.22 24.84
CA VAL A 772 -19.61 0.66 26.25
C VAL A 772 -21.00 0.47 26.86
N GLN A 773 -22.07 0.87 26.17
CA GLN A 773 -23.45 0.70 26.64
C GLN A 773 -23.83 -0.78 26.83
N VAL A 774 -23.40 -1.64 25.92
CA VAL A 774 -23.60 -3.10 26.04
C VAL A 774 -22.91 -3.63 27.29
N LEU A 775 -21.62 -3.31 27.48
CA LEU A 775 -20.86 -3.77 28.64
C LEU A 775 -21.40 -3.21 29.98
N GLN A 776 -22.08 -2.06 29.95
CA GLN A 776 -22.77 -1.51 31.12
C GLN A 776 -24.16 -2.15 31.35
N GLY A 777 -24.63 -3.01 30.47
CA GLY A 777 -25.95 -3.62 30.54
C GLY A 777 -27.12 -2.67 30.16
N ILE A 778 -26.80 -1.57 29.47
CA ILE A 778 -27.81 -0.56 29.04
C ILE A 778 -28.42 -0.95 27.68
N LEU A 779 -27.58 -1.51 26.78
CA LEU A 779 -28.00 -1.93 25.44
C LEU A 779 -27.90 -3.45 25.30
N ASP A 780 -28.97 -4.08 24.80
CA ASP A 780 -28.99 -5.51 24.50
C ASP A 780 -28.54 -5.80 23.08
N VAL A 781 -27.77 -6.88 22.91
CA VAL A 781 -27.24 -7.34 21.62
C VAL A 781 -27.97 -8.60 21.18
N LYS A 782 -28.52 -8.59 19.97
CA LYS A 782 -29.02 -9.81 19.33
C LYS A 782 -27.83 -10.62 18.79
N PRO A 783 -27.94 -11.97 18.75
CA PRO A 783 -26.91 -12.81 18.13
C PRO A 783 -26.64 -12.35 16.68
N SER A 784 -25.39 -12.10 16.37
CA SER A 784 -24.94 -11.74 15.02
C SER A 784 -24.56 -13.00 14.23
N PRO A 785 -24.69 -13.03 12.88
CA PRO A 785 -24.32 -14.18 12.08
C PRO A 785 -22.81 -14.47 12.20
N ILE A 786 -22.40 -15.72 11.91
CA ILE A 786 -20.98 -16.06 11.83
C ILE A 786 -20.36 -15.28 10.66
N PRO A 787 -19.23 -14.58 10.86
CA PRO A 787 -18.55 -13.92 9.78
C PRO A 787 -18.13 -14.91 8.68
N ARG A 788 -18.53 -14.65 7.44
CA ARG A 788 -18.28 -15.55 6.30
C ARG A 788 -16.78 -15.69 5.99
N LEU A 789 -16.02 -14.61 6.18
CA LEU A 789 -14.58 -14.64 5.96
C LEU A 789 -13.89 -15.61 6.92
N LEU A 790 -14.28 -15.56 8.21
CA LEU A 790 -13.74 -16.49 9.21
C LEU A 790 -14.20 -17.94 8.95
N GLN A 791 -15.42 -18.12 8.46
CA GLN A 791 -15.98 -19.45 8.15
C GLN A 791 -15.24 -20.08 6.95
N ALA A 792 -14.95 -19.29 5.91
CA ALA A 792 -14.17 -19.76 4.75
C ALA A 792 -12.75 -20.21 5.13
N LEU A 793 -12.17 -19.69 6.22
CA LEU A 793 -10.84 -20.09 6.70
C LEU A 793 -10.82 -21.48 7.39
N VAL A 794 -11.97 -22.07 7.68
CA VAL A 794 -12.09 -23.36 8.39
C VAL A 794 -12.71 -24.46 7.53
N ASP A 795 -13.51 -24.08 6.51
CA ASP A 795 -14.13 -25.05 5.60
C ASP A 795 -13.13 -25.58 4.55
N ASP A 796 -11.91 -25.01 4.46
CA ASP A 796 -10.83 -25.43 3.55
C ASP A 796 -9.77 -26.37 4.22
N ASP A 797 -9.96 -26.78 5.48
CA ASP A 797 -9.19 -27.82 6.17
C ASP A 797 -9.99 -29.14 6.17
#